data_e06345fa6e35a464e05848e95edd2c41
#
_entry.id   e06345fa6e35a464e05848e95edd2c41
#
_cell.length_a   1.000
_cell.length_b   1.000
_cell.length_c   1.000
_cell.angle_alpha   90.00
_cell.angle_beta   90.00
_cell.angle_gamma   90.00
#
_symmetry.space_group_name_H-M   'P 1'
#
loop_
_entity.id
_entity.type
_entity.pdbx_description
1 polymer ?
#
loop_
_entity_poly.entity_id
_entity_poly.type
_entity_poly.pdbx_seq_one_letter_code
_entity_poly.pdbx_strand_id
1 'polypeptide(L)'
;MPRGENGRTPGGGPNRMMLRRTLFLLSVCGIAAFLVLAARLYQIQIVQHDEYEAAAIAQQVRETTVSAARGTIYDRNGVVLAMSAGVDTVYISPAEIERYDEDKEAIARGLSEILGVDYETILKKAGNTNSWYEVVARKVEEDVAEQVRQFKSVGGYVGIKIESDTKRYYPNGSLAAHVIGFVGLDNTGLGGIESRYDSVLSGESGYVMRSTTAAGTDMLYSSYEDYVDARDGDSISLTIDAVIQNYVEKHLTQAVEDYDIQNGAAAICMEVDTGAILSMVSLGNFDLNDYQTISAEAQAEISSIAQSEEEYDELYALAQQQQWRNKAISDTYEPGSTFKIITLAMALEEGVVSENSSFFCGGSMNVLGRGTPLKCWKYGGHGPQTLTQAVQHSCNVAFVNIGQLVGEEKFYEYAEGFGFIDRTADTSQQLTAKTGIDLGGESGSIWWSEDVFCNPENLSQLAAASFGQTFNITPIQLITAVSACVNGGNLMKPYLVQSVEDSDGNIISQTEPELVRQVISEETSASVRAILEQVVGDQKEGTGHNAYVAGYRIGGKTGTSTKTTKEISGEKEYIVSFIGFAPADDPQIAILVLLDDPSSESGIYISGGQMAAPVVGKMMADILPYLGVEPEYSDSELAAADRTVPEVSGMSLTEARSALTEAGLNCRVIGEGDTVTDQLPRAGAVIASGSEVLLYAGQSPSPAEETMPDLRGLSYEAAKQALGSLGLYVTAGNGVTDAQIQLVSGQSIAPGQSVEHGTVIEVTLYENEASMLGIY
;
A
#
# COMPACT_ATOMS: atom_id res chain seq x y z
N MET A 1 -45.32 54.26 113.04
CA MET A 1 -44.48 53.39 113.88
C MET A 1 -44.47 52.00 113.22
N PRO A 2 -43.42 51.30 113.25
CA PRO A 2 -41.98 51.60 113.21
C PRO A 2 -41.28 50.86 112.00
N ARG A 3 -40.23 51.43 111.57
CA ARG A 3 -38.80 50.98 111.54
C ARG A 3 -38.55 49.54 111.16
N GLY A 4 -37.53 49.43 110.29
CA GLY A 4 -36.55 48.35 110.18
C GLY A 4 -36.08 48.11 108.76
N GLU A 5 -35.11 48.31 108.51
CA GLU A 5 -33.66 48.17 108.60
C GLU A 5 -33.03 47.75 107.22
N ASN A 6 -32.05 48.47 106.89
CA ASN A 6 -31.13 48.29 105.79
C ASN A 6 -30.34 46.94 105.90
N GLY A 7 -30.26 46.19 104.84
CA GLY A 7 -29.28 45.22 104.61
C GLY A 7 -28.46 45.48 103.38
N ARG A 8 -27.37 46.18 103.56
CA ARG A 8 -26.32 46.28 102.53
C ARG A 8 -25.60 44.96 102.50
N THR A 9 -25.69 44.25 101.40
CA THR A 9 -24.69 43.20 101.04
C THR A 9 -23.43 43.85 100.53
N PRO A 10 -22.24 43.42 101.00
CA PRO A 10 -20.96 43.91 100.55
C PRO A 10 -20.64 43.35 99.18
N GLY A 11 -20.54 44.29 98.23
CA GLY A 11 -19.98 43.90 96.89
C GLY A 11 -18.48 43.46 97.08
N GLY A 12 -18.27 42.18 96.98
CA GLY A 12 -16.93 41.67 96.87
C GLY A 12 -16.34 41.99 95.49
N GLY A 13 -15.48 43.03 95.49
CA GLY A 13 -14.70 43.33 94.31
C GLY A 13 -13.84 42.12 93.90
N PRO A 14 -13.57 41.91 92.65
CA PRO A 14 -12.84 40.75 92.21
C PRO A 14 -11.49 40.69 92.92
N ASN A 15 -11.22 39.51 93.50
CA ASN A 15 -9.97 39.20 94.20
C ASN A 15 -8.77 39.50 93.31
N ARG A 16 -8.01 40.56 93.57
CA ARG A 16 -6.86 41.03 92.73
C ARG A 16 -5.87 39.89 92.43
N MET A 17 -5.76 38.90 93.30
CA MET A 17 -4.91 37.73 93.14
C MET A 17 -5.52 36.81 92.09
N MET A 18 -6.81 36.63 92.04
CA MET A 18 -7.52 35.80 91.07
C MET A 18 -7.44 36.47 89.70
N LEU A 19 -7.66 37.76 89.61
CA LEU A 19 -7.54 38.54 88.36
C LEU A 19 -6.10 38.49 87.82
N ARG A 20 -5.07 38.57 88.64
CA ARG A 20 -3.67 38.46 88.23
C ARG A 20 -3.37 37.02 87.71
N ARG A 21 -3.85 35.97 88.35
CA ARG A 21 -3.71 34.59 87.91
C ARG A 21 -4.43 34.36 86.59
N THR A 22 -5.64 34.87 86.43
CA THR A 22 -6.40 34.69 85.19
C THR A 22 -5.72 35.48 84.04
N LEU A 23 -5.22 36.68 84.28
CA LEU A 23 -4.46 37.47 83.26
C LEU A 23 -3.15 36.79 82.92
N PHE A 24 -2.46 36.21 83.92
CA PHE A 24 -1.23 35.48 83.66
C PHE A 24 -1.48 34.23 82.83
N LEU A 25 -2.49 33.43 83.16
CA LEU A 25 -2.90 32.26 82.35
C LEU A 25 -3.33 32.64 80.96
N LEU A 26 -4.13 33.71 80.80
CA LEU A 26 -4.51 34.24 79.51
C LEU A 26 -3.30 34.68 78.67
N SER A 27 -2.32 35.33 79.28
CA SER A 27 -1.08 35.76 78.60
C SER A 27 -0.26 34.54 78.17
N VAL A 28 -0.07 33.57 79.08
CA VAL A 28 0.66 32.33 78.74
C VAL A 28 -0.03 31.50 77.64
N CYS A 29 -1.35 31.35 77.73
CA CYS A 29 -2.12 30.69 76.69
C CYS A 29 -2.09 31.48 75.35
N GLY A 30 -2.17 32.80 75.44
CA GLY A 30 -2.09 33.69 74.24
C GLY A 30 -0.71 33.60 73.58
N ILE A 31 0.36 33.64 74.36
CA ILE A 31 1.73 33.47 73.83
C ILE A 31 1.90 32.05 73.26
N ALA A 32 1.44 31.02 73.93
CA ALA A 32 1.50 29.63 73.45
C ALA A 32 0.74 29.47 72.12
N ALA A 33 -0.51 30.01 72.05
CA ALA A 33 -1.29 29.99 70.83
C ALA A 33 -0.58 30.75 69.66
N PHE A 34 0.02 31.95 69.99
CA PHE A 34 0.77 32.71 69.02
C PHE A 34 2.01 31.95 68.52
N LEU A 35 2.73 31.29 69.38
CA LEU A 35 3.91 30.46 68.99
C LEU A 35 3.49 29.27 68.12
N VAL A 36 2.36 28.60 68.43
CA VAL A 36 1.83 27.52 67.56
C VAL A 36 1.45 28.08 66.19
N LEU A 37 0.77 29.25 66.11
CA LEU A 37 0.43 29.87 64.85
C LEU A 37 1.69 30.32 64.08
N ALA A 38 2.70 30.90 64.76
CA ALA A 38 3.96 31.28 64.13
C ALA A 38 4.71 30.06 63.60
N ALA A 39 4.75 28.99 64.37
CA ALA A 39 5.36 27.71 63.90
C ALA A 39 4.62 27.12 62.70
N ARG A 40 3.28 27.19 62.68
CA ARG A 40 2.49 26.74 61.55
C ARG A 40 2.65 27.63 60.30
N LEU A 41 2.71 28.95 60.48
CA LEU A 41 3.04 29.88 59.42
C LEU A 41 4.43 29.65 58.87
N TYR A 42 5.44 29.43 59.74
CA TYR A 42 6.78 29.08 59.31
C TYR A 42 6.81 27.77 58.51
N GLN A 43 6.07 26.77 58.97
CA GLN A 43 5.95 25.49 58.26
C GLN A 43 5.35 25.69 56.87
N ILE A 44 4.24 26.43 56.72
CA ILE A 44 3.53 26.66 55.46
C ILE A 44 4.35 27.56 54.54
N GLN A 45 4.91 28.67 55.05
CA GLN A 45 5.57 29.70 54.23
C GLN A 45 7.03 29.44 53.91
N ILE A 46 7.71 28.62 54.71
CA ILE A 46 9.15 28.37 54.52
C ILE A 46 9.40 26.87 54.21
N VAL A 47 8.90 25.95 55.03
CA VAL A 47 9.19 24.53 54.89
C VAL A 47 8.41 23.86 53.78
N GLN A 48 7.16 24.27 53.59
CA GLN A 48 6.24 23.74 52.56
C GLN A 48 5.95 24.77 51.46
N HIS A 49 6.81 25.79 51.33
CA HIS A 49 6.62 26.84 50.34
C HIS A 49 6.54 26.29 48.94
N ASP A 50 7.54 25.48 48.57
CA ASP A 50 7.62 24.92 47.21
C ASP A 50 6.48 23.95 46.91
N GLU A 51 5.99 23.20 47.92
CA GLU A 51 4.81 22.31 47.76
C GLU A 51 3.51 23.09 47.55
N TYR A 52 3.29 24.14 48.35
CA TYR A 52 2.09 25.00 48.18
C TYR A 52 2.17 25.93 46.97
N GLU A 53 3.37 26.37 46.59
CA GLU A 53 3.60 27.14 45.38
C GLU A 53 3.35 26.26 44.16
N ALA A 54 3.87 25.01 44.09
CA ALA A 54 3.61 24.07 43.04
C ALA A 54 2.11 23.73 42.94
N ALA A 55 1.45 23.51 44.07
CA ALA A 55 0.01 23.27 44.11
C ALA A 55 -0.84 24.47 43.64
N ALA A 56 -0.41 25.68 43.98
CA ALA A 56 -1.05 26.93 43.54
C ALA A 56 -0.82 27.17 42.04
N ILE A 57 0.39 26.92 41.54
CA ILE A 57 0.73 26.99 40.14
C ILE A 57 -0.11 25.97 39.35
N ALA A 58 -0.16 24.69 39.80
CA ALA A 58 -0.97 23.66 39.17
C ALA A 58 -2.48 23.98 39.11
N GLN A 59 -2.97 24.77 40.06
CA GLN A 59 -4.38 25.22 40.11
C GLN A 59 -4.64 26.53 39.30
N GLN A 60 -3.61 27.31 39.01
CA GLN A 60 -3.71 28.63 38.35
C GLN A 60 -3.16 28.62 36.93
N VAL A 61 -2.40 27.59 36.53
CA VAL A 61 -1.82 27.49 35.20
C VAL A 61 -2.69 26.55 34.35
N ARG A 62 -3.14 27.08 33.22
CA ARG A 62 -3.77 26.28 32.17
C ARG A 62 -2.73 25.99 31.10
N GLU A 63 -2.43 24.73 30.93
CA GLU A 63 -1.62 24.25 29.84
C GLU A 63 -2.53 24.03 28.61
N THR A 64 -2.18 24.67 27.51
CA THR A 64 -2.82 24.45 26.21
C THR A 64 -1.76 23.80 25.33
N THR A 65 -1.99 22.57 24.91
CA THR A 65 -1.09 21.84 24.01
C THR A 65 -1.15 22.47 22.62
N VAL A 66 0.00 22.69 22.00
CA VAL A 66 0.14 23.07 20.60
C VAL A 66 0.56 21.81 19.86
N SER A 67 -0.35 21.24 19.08
CA SER A 67 -0.10 19.99 18.35
C SER A 67 0.98 20.21 17.29
N ALA A 68 2.01 19.36 17.29
CA ALA A 68 2.98 19.29 16.20
C ALA A 68 2.30 18.78 14.93
N ALA A 69 2.72 19.27 13.77
CA ALA A 69 2.37 18.68 12.50
C ALA A 69 3.18 17.39 12.29
N ARG A 70 2.50 16.34 11.83
CA ARG A 70 3.15 15.10 11.48
C ARG A 70 3.93 15.25 10.18
N GLY A 71 5.16 14.75 10.11
CA GLY A 71 6.06 14.84 8.94
C GLY A 71 5.42 14.30 7.67
N THR A 72 5.81 14.84 6.53
CA THR A 72 5.27 14.47 5.21
C THR A 72 5.89 13.14 4.74
N ILE A 73 5.09 12.30 4.07
CA ILE A 73 5.57 11.11 3.40
C ILE A 73 5.57 11.39 1.90
N TYR A 74 6.73 11.23 1.27
CA TYR A 74 6.95 11.41 -0.17
C TYR A 74 7.20 10.06 -0.84
N ASP A 75 6.91 9.98 -2.13
CA ASP A 75 7.44 8.95 -3.01
C ASP A 75 8.92 9.22 -3.34
N ARG A 76 9.57 8.33 -4.12
CA ARG A 76 10.99 8.48 -4.50
C ARG A 76 11.28 9.74 -5.35
N ASN A 77 10.27 10.32 -5.98
CA ASN A 77 10.33 11.48 -6.88
C ASN A 77 9.86 12.78 -6.21
N GLY A 78 9.53 12.75 -4.90
CA GLY A 78 9.05 13.89 -4.16
C GLY A 78 7.54 14.15 -4.28
N VAL A 79 6.76 13.20 -4.81
CA VAL A 79 5.29 13.29 -4.82
C VAL A 79 4.76 13.07 -3.41
N VAL A 80 3.89 13.97 -2.95
CA VAL A 80 3.28 13.87 -1.62
C VAL A 80 2.29 12.71 -1.56
N LEU A 81 2.56 11.74 -0.69
CA LEU A 81 1.69 10.60 -0.41
C LEU A 81 0.85 10.80 0.85
N ALA A 82 1.40 11.45 1.87
CA ALA A 82 0.69 11.82 3.08
C ALA A 82 1.24 13.13 3.64
N MET A 83 0.34 14.04 4.07
CA MET A 83 0.71 15.33 4.66
C MET A 83 -0.24 15.70 5.79
N SER A 84 0.23 16.58 6.69
CA SER A 84 -0.60 17.14 7.73
C SER A 84 -1.00 18.58 7.40
N ALA A 85 -2.23 18.93 7.71
CA ALA A 85 -2.71 20.32 7.64
C ALA A 85 -3.39 20.74 8.93
N GLY A 86 -3.36 22.04 9.23
CA GLY A 86 -4.02 22.61 10.40
C GLY A 86 -5.53 22.50 10.27
N VAL A 87 -6.17 22.09 11.35
CA VAL A 87 -7.61 22.02 11.53
C VAL A 87 -7.95 22.46 12.95
N ASP A 88 -9.21 22.46 13.32
CA ASP A 88 -9.65 22.86 14.67
C ASP A 88 -10.40 21.73 15.38
N THR A 89 -10.27 21.67 16.70
CA THR A 89 -11.15 20.91 17.59
C THR A 89 -12.12 21.86 18.28
N VAL A 90 -13.43 21.62 18.13
CA VAL A 90 -14.49 22.40 18.79
C VAL A 90 -14.93 21.65 20.04
N TYR A 91 -14.86 22.34 21.18
CA TYR A 91 -15.36 21.82 22.45
C TYR A 91 -16.20 22.87 23.19
N ILE A 92 -16.99 22.42 24.13
CA ILE A 92 -17.74 23.26 25.02
C ILE A 92 -17.22 23.16 26.44
N SER A 93 -17.35 24.21 27.22
CA SER A 93 -17.11 24.24 28.66
C SER A 93 -18.46 24.38 29.40
N PRO A 94 -19.09 23.26 29.76
CA PRO A 94 -20.39 23.25 30.45
C PRO A 94 -20.35 24.07 31.77
N ALA A 95 -19.22 24.05 32.49
CA ALA A 95 -19.02 24.84 33.70
C ALA A 95 -19.07 26.34 33.43
N GLU A 96 -18.56 26.84 32.27
CA GLU A 96 -18.66 28.24 31.87
C GLU A 96 -20.07 28.58 31.37
N ILE A 97 -20.69 27.69 30.59
CA ILE A 97 -22.09 27.85 30.14
C ILE A 97 -23.02 28.08 31.35
N GLU A 98 -22.91 27.25 32.37
CA GLU A 98 -23.69 27.40 33.62
C GLU A 98 -23.30 28.66 34.36
N ARG A 99 -22.01 28.98 34.46
CA ARG A 99 -21.49 30.14 35.20
C ARG A 99 -21.94 31.48 34.61
N TYR A 100 -21.99 31.57 33.28
CA TYR A 100 -22.37 32.78 32.56
C TYR A 100 -23.86 32.80 32.19
N ASP A 101 -24.64 31.81 32.66
CA ASP A 101 -26.08 31.66 32.39
C ASP A 101 -26.37 31.68 30.88
N GLU A 102 -25.51 30.98 30.09
CA GLU A 102 -25.65 30.88 28.65
C GLU A 102 -26.75 29.85 28.28
N ASP A 103 -27.45 30.12 27.18
CA ASP A 103 -28.49 29.23 26.65
C ASP A 103 -27.88 27.98 26.01
N LYS A 104 -27.80 26.88 26.80
CA LYS A 104 -27.26 25.59 26.38
C LYS A 104 -28.04 24.95 25.22
N GLU A 105 -29.35 25.23 25.12
CA GLU A 105 -30.18 24.72 24.03
C GLU A 105 -29.89 25.45 22.73
N ALA A 106 -29.70 26.79 22.78
CA ALA A 106 -29.28 27.58 21.63
C ALA A 106 -27.86 27.18 21.16
N ILE A 107 -26.92 26.99 22.11
CA ILE A 107 -25.55 26.49 21.81
C ILE A 107 -25.62 25.15 21.13
N ALA A 108 -26.35 24.17 21.71
CA ALA A 108 -26.47 22.82 21.17
C ALA A 108 -27.08 22.83 19.75
N ARG A 109 -28.11 23.66 19.52
CA ARG A 109 -28.76 23.75 18.20
C ARG A 109 -27.83 24.35 17.16
N GLY A 110 -27.17 25.49 17.49
CA GLY A 110 -26.27 26.15 16.53
C GLY A 110 -25.06 25.30 16.21
N LEU A 111 -24.44 24.64 17.19
CA LEU A 111 -23.33 23.72 16.93
C LEU A 111 -23.78 22.49 16.16
N SER A 112 -24.99 21.95 16.40
CA SER A 112 -25.57 20.84 15.64
C SER A 112 -25.77 21.21 14.17
N GLU A 113 -26.28 22.41 13.88
CA GLU A 113 -26.50 22.89 12.51
C GLU A 113 -25.19 23.13 11.76
N ILE A 114 -24.14 23.60 12.43
CA ILE A 114 -22.85 23.92 11.81
C ILE A 114 -21.99 22.67 11.66
N LEU A 115 -21.90 21.84 12.71
CA LEU A 115 -20.97 20.71 12.79
C LEU A 115 -21.57 19.37 12.34
N GLY A 116 -22.90 19.30 12.12
CA GLY A 116 -23.59 18.06 11.78
C GLY A 116 -23.68 17.02 12.93
N VAL A 117 -23.31 17.42 14.16
CA VAL A 117 -23.37 16.55 15.34
C VAL A 117 -24.78 16.53 15.90
N ASP A 118 -25.25 15.36 16.35
CA ASP A 118 -26.58 15.21 16.91
C ASP A 118 -26.85 16.16 18.07
N TYR A 119 -27.98 16.88 18.01
CA TYR A 119 -28.40 17.88 18.99
C TYR A 119 -28.47 17.34 20.41
N GLU A 120 -29.07 16.15 20.61
CA GLU A 120 -29.22 15.54 21.93
C GLU A 120 -27.88 15.17 22.54
N THR A 121 -26.95 14.76 21.71
CA THR A 121 -25.56 14.47 22.12
C THR A 121 -24.86 15.73 22.65
N ILE A 122 -24.96 16.86 21.94
CA ILE A 122 -24.37 18.13 22.38
C ILE A 122 -25.08 18.62 23.65
N LEU A 123 -26.39 18.56 23.69
CA LEU A 123 -27.18 18.99 24.84
C LEU A 123 -26.85 18.16 26.10
N LYS A 124 -26.68 16.84 25.95
CA LYS A 124 -26.24 15.95 27.03
C LYS A 124 -24.86 16.34 27.57
N LYS A 125 -23.90 16.66 26.67
CA LYS A 125 -22.57 17.15 27.03
C LYS A 125 -22.66 18.48 27.75
N ALA A 126 -23.44 19.44 27.24
CA ALA A 126 -23.68 20.75 27.87
C ALA A 126 -24.35 20.65 29.26
N GLY A 127 -25.06 19.57 29.54
CA GLY A 127 -25.65 19.27 30.84
C GLY A 127 -24.65 18.81 31.92
N ASN A 128 -23.41 18.49 31.58
CA ASN A 128 -22.36 18.09 32.53
C ASN A 128 -21.68 19.32 33.17
N THR A 129 -22.40 20.04 33.97
CA THR A 129 -22.00 21.37 34.51
C THR A 129 -20.72 21.38 35.36
N ASN A 130 -20.20 20.20 35.74
CA ASN A 130 -18.91 20.10 36.42
C ASN A 130 -17.72 19.94 35.45
N SER A 131 -17.98 19.71 34.16
CA SER A 131 -16.94 19.57 33.13
C SER A 131 -16.54 20.93 32.54
N TRP A 132 -15.23 21.12 32.36
CA TRP A 132 -14.65 22.27 31.69
C TRP A 132 -14.29 22.02 30.26
N TYR A 133 -14.32 20.73 29.82
CA TYR A 133 -13.88 20.32 28.51
C TYR A 133 -14.73 19.13 28.02
N GLU A 134 -15.63 19.42 27.11
CA GLU A 134 -16.46 18.42 26.43
C GLU A 134 -16.32 18.60 24.91
N VAL A 135 -15.60 17.69 24.26
CA VAL A 135 -15.37 17.77 22.81
C VAL A 135 -16.68 17.58 22.06
N VAL A 136 -17.03 18.51 21.19
CA VAL A 136 -18.18 18.43 20.30
C VAL A 136 -17.78 17.80 18.98
N ALA A 137 -16.74 18.33 18.32
CA ALA A 137 -16.19 17.78 17.08
C ALA A 137 -14.68 17.95 17.04
N ARG A 138 -13.98 16.95 16.52
CA ARG A 138 -12.53 16.97 16.24
C ARG A 138 -12.28 17.14 14.76
N LYS A 139 -11.08 17.61 14.41
CA LYS A 139 -10.60 17.70 13.02
C LYS A 139 -11.56 18.48 12.11
N VAL A 140 -12.09 19.60 12.64
CA VAL A 140 -13.01 20.49 11.93
C VAL A 140 -12.21 21.34 10.95
N GLU A 141 -12.62 21.35 9.70
CA GLU A 141 -11.99 22.13 8.63
C GLU A 141 -12.15 23.64 8.89
N GLU A 142 -11.19 24.45 8.40
CA GLU A 142 -11.10 25.89 8.69
C GLU A 142 -12.38 26.67 8.32
N ASP A 143 -13.01 26.32 7.20
CA ASP A 143 -14.24 26.98 6.74
C ASP A 143 -15.44 26.72 7.66
N VAL A 144 -15.53 25.53 8.26
CA VAL A 144 -16.57 25.17 9.24
C VAL A 144 -16.22 25.76 10.61
N ALA A 145 -14.95 25.74 11.00
CA ALA A 145 -14.49 26.35 12.25
C ALA A 145 -14.73 27.86 12.28
N GLU A 146 -14.57 28.53 11.13
CA GLU A 146 -14.89 29.95 11.00
C GLU A 146 -16.39 30.21 11.19
N GLN A 147 -17.27 29.34 10.73
CA GLN A 147 -18.71 29.45 11.02
C GLN A 147 -18.99 29.32 12.54
N VAL A 148 -18.27 28.42 13.23
CA VAL A 148 -18.35 28.29 14.69
C VAL A 148 -17.83 29.57 15.38
N ARG A 149 -16.71 30.16 14.92
CA ARG A 149 -16.17 31.44 15.44
C ARG A 149 -17.18 32.58 15.28
N GLN A 150 -17.84 32.69 14.13
CA GLN A 150 -18.90 33.65 13.86
C GLN A 150 -20.11 33.41 14.77
N PHE A 151 -20.60 32.18 14.89
CA PHE A 151 -21.71 31.81 15.77
C PHE A 151 -21.41 32.19 17.22
N LYS A 152 -20.23 31.82 17.73
CA LYS A 152 -19.72 32.20 19.05
C LYS A 152 -19.71 33.71 19.25
N SER A 153 -19.18 34.45 18.27
CA SER A 153 -19.04 35.93 18.35
C SER A 153 -20.39 36.62 18.35
N VAL A 154 -21.31 36.20 17.48
CA VAL A 154 -22.65 36.81 17.37
C VAL A 154 -23.49 36.50 18.61
N GLY A 155 -23.43 35.29 19.13
CA GLY A 155 -24.15 34.86 20.33
C GLY A 155 -23.50 35.32 21.63
N GLY A 156 -22.25 35.78 21.61
CA GLY A 156 -21.47 36.15 22.78
C GLY A 156 -21.14 34.96 23.70
N TYR A 157 -21.13 33.75 23.16
CA TYR A 157 -20.94 32.51 23.92
C TYR A 157 -19.49 32.34 24.37
N VAL A 158 -19.24 32.40 25.67
CA VAL A 158 -17.92 32.19 26.29
C VAL A 158 -17.63 30.67 26.39
N GLY A 159 -18.66 29.87 26.62
CA GLY A 159 -18.56 28.45 26.81
C GLY A 159 -18.21 27.64 25.57
N ILE A 160 -18.22 28.24 24.35
CA ILE A 160 -17.73 27.59 23.12
C ILE A 160 -16.24 27.89 22.98
N LYS A 161 -15.45 26.86 22.77
CA LYS A 161 -13.99 26.94 22.62
C LYS A 161 -13.56 26.26 21.34
N ILE A 162 -12.50 26.79 20.74
CA ILE A 162 -11.88 26.27 19.54
C ILE A 162 -10.38 26.16 19.83
N GLU A 163 -9.81 25.04 19.56
CA GLU A 163 -8.42 24.69 19.81
C GLU A 163 -7.79 24.20 18.52
N SER A 164 -6.58 24.67 18.19
CA SER A 164 -5.87 24.22 17.00
C SER A 164 -5.49 22.76 17.11
N ASP A 165 -5.68 22.03 16.02
CA ASP A 165 -5.37 20.62 15.88
C ASP A 165 -4.74 20.39 14.51
N THR A 166 -4.28 19.16 14.20
CA THR A 166 -3.74 18.78 12.91
C THR A 166 -4.49 17.57 12.37
N LYS A 167 -4.72 17.51 11.06
CA LYS A 167 -5.37 16.38 10.39
C LYS A 167 -4.45 15.83 9.32
N ARG A 168 -4.37 14.50 9.25
CA ARG A 168 -3.63 13.80 8.22
C ARG A 168 -4.45 13.68 6.96
N TYR A 169 -3.84 13.98 5.82
CA TYR A 169 -4.44 13.90 4.49
C TYR A 169 -3.60 13.00 3.61
N TYR A 170 -4.29 12.19 2.82
CA TYR A 170 -3.73 11.29 1.84
C TYR A 170 -4.26 11.70 0.46
N PRO A 171 -3.52 12.56 -0.29
CA PRO A 171 -4.02 13.18 -1.52
C PRO A 171 -4.42 12.17 -2.60
N ASN A 172 -3.77 11.00 -2.60
CA ASN A 172 -3.98 9.95 -3.59
C ASN A 172 -4.99 8.86 -3.14
N GLY A 173 -5.76 9.11 -2.06
CA GLY A 173 -6.81 8.22 -1.58
C GLY A 173 -6.29 6.83 -1.20
N SER A 174 -6.52 5.85 -2.06
CA SER A 174 -6.17 4.44 -1.81
C SER A 174 -4.78 4.02 -2.32
N LEU A 175 -4.04 4.91 -3.02
CA LEU A 175 -2.73 4.57 -3.59
C LEU A 175 -1.75 4.13 -2.49
N ALA A 176 -1.16 2.95 -2.64
CA ALA A 176 -0.21 2.35 -1.70
C ALA A 176 -0.73 2.26 -0.24
N ALA A 177 -2.06 2.12 -0.03
CA ALA A 177 -2.69 2.21 1.27
C ALA A 177 -2.08 1.26 2.31
N HIS A 178 -1.76 0.03 1.93
CA HIS A 178 -1.15 -0.96 2.82
C HIS A 178 0.33 -0.69 3.15
N VAL A 179 1.00 0.14 2.35
CA VAL A 179 2.39 0.58 2.60
C VAL A 179 2.39 1.82 3.47
N ILE A 180 1.65 2.87 3.06
CA ILE A 180 1.59 4.12 3.79
C ILE A 180 0.99 3.90 5.17
N GLY A 181 -0.15 3.20 5.23
CA GLY A 181 -0.92 3.04 6.45
C GLY A 181 -1.70 4.31 6.81
N PHE A 182 -2.26 4.36 8.00
CA PHE A 182 -3.15 5.43 8.44
C PHE A 182 -2.92 5.79 9.90
N VAL A 183 -3.46 6.94 10.31
CA VAL A 183 -3.38 7.46 11.67
C VAL A 183 -4.74 7.46 12.36
N GLY A 184 -4.72 7.32 13.67
CA GLY A 184 -5.91 7.46 14.52
C GLY A 184 -6.33 8.94 14.69
N LEU A 185 -7.45 9.14 15.39
CA LEU A 185 -7.95 10.48 15.73
C LEU A 185 -6.99 11.28 16.60
N ASP A 186 -6.10 10.63 17.30
CA ASP A 186 -5.04 11.19 18.14
C ASP A 186 -3.72 11.43 17.40
N ASN A 187 -3.71 11.27 16.07
CA ASN A 187 -2.55 11.34 15.19
C ASN A 187 -1.48 10.25 15.43
N THR A 188 -1.80 9.17 16.17
CA THR A 188 -0.91 8.00 16.31
C THR A 188 -0.99 7.12 15.08
N GLY A 189 0.14 6.66 14.58
CA GLY A 189 0.22 5.74 13.44
C GLY A 189 -0.32 4.36 13.80
N LEU A 190 -1.29 3.84 13.04
CA LEU A 190 -1.96 2.56 13.30
C LEU A 190 -1.58 1.45 12.31
N GLY A 191 -1.10 1.78 11.12
CA GLY A 191 -0.69 0.83 10.11
C GLY A 191 0.48 1.32 9.26
N GLY A 192 1.08 0.44 8.48
CA GLY A 192 2.08 0.78 7.47
C GLY A 192 3.31 1.55 8.00
N ILE A 193 3.83 2.42 7.15
CA ILE A 193 4.93 3.35 7.47
C ILE A 193 4.52 4.33 8.56
N GLU A 194 3.25 4.79 8.58
CA GLU A 194 2.73 5.67 9.62
C GLU A 194 2.94 5.09 11.01
N SER A 195 2.71 3.79 11.20
CA SER A 195 2.93 3.11 12.47
C SER A 195 4.39 2.76 12.71
N ARG A 196 5.08 2.27 11.69
CA ARG A 196 6.48 1.80 11.82
C ARG A 196 7.44 2.93 12.16
N TYR A 197 7.20 4.11 11.61
CA TYR A 197 8.00 5.31 11.80
C TYR A 197 7.27 6.39 12.61
N ASP A 198 6.32 5.98 13.47
CA ASP A 198 5.51 6.91 14.26
C ASP A 198 6.37 7.88 15.07
N SER A 199 7.43 7.40 15.72
CA SER A 199 8.35 8.23 16.51
C SER A 199 9.15 9.26 15.70
N VAL A 200 9.29 9.07 14.39
CA VAL A 200 9.94 9.99 13.46
C VAL A 200 8.93 11.01 12.95
N LEU A 201 7.76 10.51 12.54
CA LEU A 201 6.72 11.31 11.90
C LEU A 201 5.93 12.19 12.89
N SER A 202 5.71 11.77 14.15
CA SER A 202 4.77 12.44 15.08
C SER A 202 5.21 13.80 15.58
N GLY A 203 6.50 14.10 15.56
CA GLY A 203 7.05 15.34 16.15
C GLY A 203 6.90 15.42 17.67
N GLU A 204 7.16 16.58 18.21
CA GLU A 204 7.05 16.88 19.64
C GLU A 204 6.05 18.05 19.82
N SER A 205 4.91 17.79 20.47
CA SER A 205 3.94 18.82 20.74
C SER A 205 4.50 19.88 21.70
N GLY A 206 4.26 21.13 21.40
CA GLY A 206 4.53 22.26 22.28
C GLY A 206 3.41 22.49 23.28
N TYR A 207 3.62 23.42 24.17
CA TYR A 207 2.58 23.88 25.09
C TYR A 207 2.71 25.37 25.40
N VAL A 208 1.58 25.98 25.66
CA VAL A 208 1.48 27.35 26.16
C VAL A 208 0.93 27.29 27.57
N MET A 209 1.75 27.64 28.56
CA MET A 209 1.30 27.80 29.93
C MET A 209 0.85 29.24 30.16
N ARG A 210 -0.45 29.43 30.43
CA ARG A 210 -1.01 30.76 30.81
C ARG A 210 -1.53 30.74 32.22
N SER A 211 -1.21 31.81 32.98
CA SER A 211 -1.78 31.95 34.31
C SER A 211 -3.24 32.43 34.18
N THR A 212 -4.13 31.66 34.78
CA THR A 212 -5.55 32.01 34.88
C THR A 212 -5.90 32.41 36.32
N THR A 213 -6.88 33.31 36.48
CA THR A 213 -7.47 33.59 37.80
C THR A 213 -8.16 32.35 38.35
N ALA A 214 -8.40 32.28 39.64
CA ALA A 214 -9.24 31.24 40.27
C ALA A 214 -10.65 31.16 39.64
N ALA A 215 -10.98 32.09 38.77
CA ALA A 215 -12.21 32.18 38.01
C ALA A 215 -12.03 31.68 36.55
N GLY A 216 -10.83 31.20 36.14
CA GLY A 216 -10.58 30.68 34.79
C GLY A 216 -10.40 31.75 33.71
N THR A 217 -10.30 33.05 34.07
CA THR A 217 -10.01 34.13 33.12
C THR A 217 -8.54 34.44 33.03
N ASP A 218 -8.01 34.65 31.82
CA ASP A 218 -6.60 34.99 31.61
C ASP A 218 -6.20 36.23 32.38
N MET A 219 -5.05 36.17 33.06
CA MET A 219 -4.49 37.35 33.75
C MET A 219 -3.77 38.22 32.74
N LEU A 220 -4.21 39.48 32.58
CA LEU A 220 -3.63 40.47 31.69
C LEU A 220 -2.16 40.84 32.00
N TYR A 221 -1.64 40.48 33.18
CA TYR A 221 -0.25 40.71 33.62
C TYR A 221 0.20 39.48 34.44
N SER A 222 0.63 38.38 33.79
CA SER A 222 1.27 37.29 34.49
C SER A 222 2.76 37.27 34.18
N SER A 223 3.55 37.08 35.21
CA SER A 223 5.01 36.85 35.08
C SER A 223 5.35 35.38 34.72
N TYR A 224 4.35 34.56 34.51
CA TYR A 224 4.46 33.14 34.14
C TYR A 224 3.67 32.88 32.85
N GLU A 225 4.24 33.26 31.71
CA GLU A 225 3.95 32.65 30.41
C GLU A 225 5.20 31.83 30.04
N ASP A 226 5.05 30.53 30.02
CA ASP A 226 6.08 29.66 29.48
C ASP A 226 5.54 29.09 28.15
N TYR A 227 6.32 29.24 27.12
CA TYR A 227 5.96 28.83 25.78
C TYR A 227 7.05 27.85 25.27
N VAL A 228 6.64 26.63 24.97
CA VAL A 228 7.49 25.66 24.31
C VAL A 228 6.92 25.46 22.91
N ASP A 229 7.72 25.81 21.91
CA ASP A 229 7.34 25.62 20.51
C ASP A 229 7.12 24.12 20.22
N ALA A 230 6.08 23.81 19.45
CA ALA A 230 5.95 22.51 18.85
C ALA A 230 7.08 22.30 17.84
N ARG A 231 7.63 21.11 17.81
CA ARG A 231 8.58 20.67 16.79
C ARG A 231 7.87 19.67 15.88
N ASP A 232 7.68 20.03 14.62
CA ASP A 232 7.07 19.15 13.64
C ASP A 232 7.88 17.88 13.44
N GLY A 233 7.19 16.81 13.05
CA GLY A 233 7.82 15.53 12.75
C GLY A 233 8.69 15.59 11.50
N ASP A 234 9.70 14.72 11.49
CA ASP A 234 10.60 14.59 10.34
C ASP A 234 9.87 13.91 9.19
N SER A 235 10.18 14.32 7.96
CA SER A 235 9.58 13.80 6.73
C SER A 235 10.30 12.53 6.26
N ILE A 236 9.61 11.70 5.49
CA ILE A 236 10.12 10.42 4.98
C ILE A 236 9.93 10.37 3.47
N SER A 237 11.00 10.08 2.72
CA SER A 237 10.94 9.72 1.32
C SER A 237 11.01 8.20 1.17
N LEU A 238 10.04 7.63 0.47
CA LEU A 238 9.94 6.18 0.22
C LEU A 238 10.68 5.80 -1.07
N THR A 239 10.95 4.50 -1.24
CA THR A 239 11.38 3.92 -2.52
C THR A 239 10.21 3.70 -3.48
N ILE A 240 8.99 3.76 -3.00
CA ILE A 240 7.77 3.67 -3.82
C ILE A 240 7.79 4.77 -4.88
N ASP A 241 7.52 4.38 -6.11
CA ASP A 241 7.28 5.27 -7.24
C ASP A 241 5.76 5.34 -7.50
N ALA A 242 5.16 6.50 -7.33
CA ALA A 242 3.71 6.67 -7.43
C ALA A 242 3.16 6.30 -8.83
N VAL A 243 3.97 6.45 -9.89
CA VAL A 243 3.59 6.09 -11.26
C VAL A 243 3.61 4.57 -11.42
N ILE A 244 4.70 3.92 -10.98
CA ILE A 244 4.82 2.45 -11.01
C ILE A 244 3.74 1.80 -10.13
N GLN A 245 3.51 2.35 -8.93
CA GLN A 245 2.45 1.90 -8.04
C GLN A 245 1.08 1.95 -8.72
N ASN A 246 0.78 3.04 -9.42
CA ASN A 246 -0.48 3.20 -10.16
C ASN A 246 -0.61 2.20 -11.32
N TYR A 247 0.46 1.96 -12.10
CA TYR A 247 0.43 0.95 -13.15
C TYR A 247 0.15 -0.44 -12.60
N VAL A 248 0.83 -0.80 -11.49
CA VAL A 248 0.66 -2.11 -10.85
C VAL A 248 -0.75 -2.25 -10.27
N GLU A 249 -1.27 -1.25 -9.56
CA GLU A 249 -2.65 -1.25 -9.03
C GLU A 249 -3.69 -1.37 -10.14
N LYS A 250 -3.57 -0.58 -11.21
CA LYS A 250 -4.47 -0.59 -12.37
C LYS A 250 -4.57 -1.99 -12.99
N HIS A 251 -3.43 -2.60 -13.32
CA HIS A 251 -3.42 -3.89 -13.99
C HIS A 251 -3.84 -5.03 -13.06
N LEU A 252 -3.51 -4.93 -11.76
CA LEU A 252 -3.93 -5.93 -10.78
C LEU A 252 -5.43 -5.85 -10.50
N THR A 253 -6.00 -4.64 -10.39
CA THR A 253 -7.46 -4.43 -10.23
C THR A 253 -8.22 -5.00 -11.43
N GLN A 254 -7.76 -4.71 -12.65
CA GLN A 254 -8.37 -5.26 -13.85
C GLN A 254 -8.30 -6.79 -13.88
N ALA A 255 -7.20 -7.38 -13.39
CA ALA A 255 -7.07 -8.84 -13.33
C ALA A 255 -8.03 -9.47 -12.30
N VAL A 256 -8.29 -8.79 -11.18
CA VAL A 256 -9.28 -9.25 -10.18
C VAL A 256 -10.67 -9.31 -10.80
N GLU A 257 -11.04 -8.29 -11.59
CA GLU A 257 -12.32 -8.25 -12.30
C GLU A 257 -12.38 -9.29 -13.42
N ASP A 258 -11.36 -9.34 -14.31
CA ASP A 258 -11.32 -10.23 -15.48
C ASP A 258 -11.36 -11.72 -15.10
N TYR A 259 -10.78 -12.09 -13.96
CA TYR A 259 -10.63 -13.48 -13.52
C TYR A 259 -11.52 -13.84 -12.32
N ASP A 260 -12.37 -12.93 -11.88
CA ASP A 260 -13.28 -13.10 -10.74
C ASP A 260 -12.54 -13.67 -9.51
N ILE A 261 -11.53 -12.91 -9.02
CA ILE A 261 -10.67 -13.34 -7.93
C ILE A 261 -11.39 -13.18 -6.59
N GLN A 262 -11.55 -14.28 -5.84
CA GLN A 262 -12.39 -14.34 -4.65
C GLN A 262 -11.68 -13.88 -3.36
N ASN A 263 -10.36 -14.13 -3.24
CA ASN A 263 -9.63 -13.87 -1.99
C ASN A 263 -8.58 -12.75 -2.12
N GLY A 264 -8.73 -11.90 -3.15
CA GLY A 264 -7.87 -10.77 -3.42
C GLY A 264 -6.57 -11.15 -4.15
N ALA A 265 -5.70 -10.15 -4.31
CA ALA A 265 -4.48 -10.30 -5.09
C ALA A 265 -3.35 -9.47 -4.46
N ALA A 266 -2.10 -9.83 -4.78
CA ALA A 266 -0.94 -9.04 -4.39
C ALA A 266 0.05 -8.92 -5.55
N ALA A 267 0.75 -7.79 -5.61
CA ALA A 267 1.86 -7.59 -6.53
C ALA A 267 2.98 -6.79 -5.86
N ILE A 268 4.22 -7.12 -6.23
CA ILE A 268 5.42 -6.41 -5.76
C ILE A 268 6.29 -6.13 -6.98
N CYS A 269 6.75 -4.90 -7.13
CA CYS A 269 7.83 -4.53 -8.06
C CYS A 269 9.06 -4.13 -7.23
N MET A 270 10.19 -4.80 -7.46
CA MET A 270 11.44 -4.63 -6.73
C MET A 270 12.57 -4.32 -7.71
N GLU A 271 13.41 -3.36 -7.38
CA GLU A 271 14.69 -3.12 -8.03
C GLU A 271 15.68 -4.20 -7.58
N VAL A 272 16.17 -5.01 -8.52
CA VAL A 272 16.85 -6.29 -8.17
C VAL A 272 18.21 -6.12 -7.52
N ASP A 273 18.94 -5.05 -7.87
CA ASP A 273 20.32 -4.81 -7.39
C ASP A 273 20.37 -4.16 -6.01
N THR A 274 19.31 -3.46 -5.62
CA THR A 274 19.27 -2.68 -4.38
C THR A 274 18.33 -3.26 -3.32
N GLY A 275 17.31 -4.01 -3.75
CA GLY A 275 16.21 -4.45 -2.89
C GLY A 275 15.16 -3.37 -2.62
N ALA A 276 15.25 -2.21 -3.27
CA ALA A 276 14.26 -1.14 -3.15
C ALA A 276 12.90 -1.59 -3.70
N ILE A 277 11.84 -1.37 -2.93
CA ILE A 277 10.47 -1.69 -3.34
C ILE A 277 9.88 -0.50 -4.09
N LEU A 278 9.72 -0.64 -5.40
CA LEU A 278 9.16 0.41 -6.27
C LEU A 278 7.64 0.46 -6.21
N SER A 279 7.00 -0.70 -6.01
CA SER A 279 5.57 -0.79 -5.72
C SER A 279 5.25 -2.03 -4.89
N MET A 280 4.22 -1.91 -4.05
CA MET A 280 3.69 -3.02 -3.28
C MET A 280 2.17 -2.84 -3.17
N VAL A 281 1.44 -3.75 -3.77
CA VAL A 281 -0.02 -3.72 -3.88
C VAL A 281 -0.62 -4.94 -3.19
N SER A 282 -1.64 -4.71 -2.39
CA SER A 282 -2.53 -5.73 -1.84
C SER A 282 -3.95 -5.30 -2.18
N LEU A 283 -4.71 -6.09 -2.95
CA LEU A 283 -6.10 -5.77 -3.27
C LEU A 283 -7.05 -6.34 -2.23
N GLY A 284 -8.14 -5.70 -2.03
CA GLY A 284 -8.97 -5.28 -0.96
C GLY A 284 -8.58 -3.88 -0.49
N ASN A 285 -8.30 -2.96 -1.47
CA ASN A 285 -7.78 -1.62 -1.21
C ASN A 285 -8.84 -0.74 -0.50
N PHE A 286 -8.41 0.30 0.20
CA PHE A 286 -9.28 1.19 0.98
C PHE A 286 -8.78 2.63 0.90
N ASP A 287 -9.71 3.59 1.05
CA ASP A 287 -9.33 5.00 1.14
C ASP A 287 -8.69 5.30 2.50
N LEU A 288 -7.45 5.79 2.48
CA LEU A 288 -6.70 6.17 3.68
C LEU A 288 -7.37 7.31 4.46
N ASN A 289 -8.16 8.16 3.79
CA ASN A 289 -8.93 9.22 4.44
C ASN A 289 -10.21 8.69 5.12
N ASP A 290 -10.66 7.49 4.74
CA ASP A 290 -11.83 6.81 5.33
C ASP A 290 -11.55 5.31 5.58
N TYR A 291 -10.45 5.04 6.26
CA TYR A 291 -9.94 3.68 6.50
C TYR A 291 -10.89 2.78 7.32
N GLN A 292 -11.87 3.36 7.99
CA GLN A 292 -12.82 2.62 8.83
C GLN A 292 -13.98 2.03 8.04
N THR A 293 -14.29 2.56 6.88
CA THR A 293 -15.38 2.07 6.03
C THR A 293 -14.90 0.88 5.21
N ILE A 294 -15.62 -0.23 5.32
CA ILE A 294 -15.39 -1.42 4.48
C ILE A 294 -16.15 -1.29 3.15
N SER A 295 -15.77 -2.10 2.15
CA SER A 295 -16.43 -2.06 0.85
C SER A 295 -17.94 -2.33 0.93
N ALA A 296 -18.71 -1.80 -0.01
CA ALA A 296 -20.16 -2.00 -0.04
C ALA A 296 -20.55 -3.47 -0.22
N GLU A 297 -19.72 -4.24 -0.94
CA GLU A 297 -19.88 -5.67 -1.14
C GLU A 297 -19.70 -6.44 0.18
N ALA A 298 -18.62 -6.18 0.91
CA ALA A 298 -18.36 -6.78 2.22
C ALA A 298 -19.47 -6.42 3.22
N GLN A 299 -19.94 -5.16 3.21
CA GLN A 299 -21.03 -4.73 4.07
C GLN A 299 -22.35 -5.43 3.74
N ALA A 300 -22.65 -5.64 2.45
CA ALA A 300 -23.84 -6.36 2.01
C ALA A 300 -23.77 -7.84 2.40
N GLU A 301 -22.59 -8.48 2.24
CA GLU A 301 -22.37 -9.85 2.66
C GLU A 301 -22.59 -10.03 4.16
N ILE A 302 -21.93 -9.22 5.00
CA ILE A 302 -22.09 -9.24 6.46
C ILE A 302 -23.57 -9.05 6.84
N SER A 303 -24.26 -8.10 6.20
CA SER A 303 -25.67 -7.84 6.43
C SER A 303 -26.55 -9.04 6.09
N SER A 304 -26.12 -9.90 5.16
CA SER A 304 -26.86 -11.10 4.74
C SER A 304 -26.69 -12.28 5.70
N ILE A 305 -25.56 -12.37 6.43
CA ILE A 305 -25.21 -13.50 7.27
C ILE A 305 -25.41 -13.23 8.77
N ALA A 306 -25.24 -11.97 9.21
CA ALA A 306 -25.38 -11.59 10.61
C ALA A 306 -26.82 -11.82 11.14
N GLN A 307 -26.94 -12.50 12.29
CA GLN A 307 -28.23 -12.82 12.92
C GLN A 307 -28.59 -11.84 14.04
N SER A 308 -27.63 -10.99 14.47
CA SER A 308 -27.81 -9.98 15.50
C SER A 308 -26.90 -8.77 15.23
N GLU A 309 -27.18 -7.64 15.88
CA GLU A 309 -26.36 -6.44 15.82
C GLU A 309 -24.93 -6.68 16.38
N GLU A 310 -24.80 -7.46 17.44
CA GLU A 310 -23.52 -7.84 18.04
C GLU A 310 -22.68 -8.68 17.08
N GLU A 311 -23.29 -9.65 16.40
CA GLU A 311 -22.61 -10.46 15.36
C GLU A 311 -22.24 -9.61 14.13
N TYR A 312 -23.07 -8.65 13.74
CA TYR A 312 -22.75 -7.70 12.69
C TYR A 312 -21.50 -6.88 13.04
N ASP A 313 -21.43 -6.33 14.25
CA ASP A 313 -20.30 -5.53 14.72
C ASP A 313 -19.01 -6.37 14.77
N GLU A 314 -19.08 -7.63 15.23
CA GLU A 314 -17.93 -8.54 15.24
C GLU A 314 -17.42 -8.84 13.81
N LEU A 315 -18.33 -9.16 12.88
CA LEU A 315 -17.99 -9.44 11.49
C LEU A 315 -17.45 -8.20 10.78
N TYR A 316 -18.02 -7.03 11.07
CA TYR A 316 -17.54 -5.75 10.53
C TYR A 316 -16.11 -5.46 10.99
N ALA A 317 -15.82 -5.62 12.27
CA ALA A 317 -14.47 -5.44 12.81
C ALA A 317 -13.46 -6.43 12.20
N LEU A 318 -13.88 -7.68 11.95
CA LEU A 318 -13.05 -8.68 11.28
C LEU A 318 -12.76 -8.28 9.82
N ALA A 319 -13.78 -7.80 9.10
CA ALA A 319 -13.60 -7.32 7.71
C ALA A 319 -12.67 -6.12 7.62
N GLN A 320 -12.75 -5.18 8.58
CA GLN A 320 -11.78 -4.07 8.68
C GLN A 320 -10.35 -4.59 8.87
N GLN A 321 -10.12 -5.55 9.76
CA GLN A 321 -8.79 -6.13 9.97
C GLN A 321 -8.27 -6.84 8.72
N GLN A 322 -9.14 -7.51 7.98
CA GLN A 322 -8.79 -8.14 6.70
C GLN A 322 -8.45 -7.10 5.63
N GLN A 323 -9.24 -6.01 5.55
CA GLN A 323 -9.00 -4.90 4.64
C GLN A 323 -7.64 -4.23 4.86
N TRP A 324 -7.19 -4.08 6.11
CA TRP A 324 -5.92 -3.45 6.45
C TRP A 324 -4.71 -4.39 6.31
N ARG A 325 -4.93 -5.67 6.04
CA ARG A 325 -3.88 -6.67 5.96
C ARG A 325 -3.12 -6.58 4.64
N ASN A 326 -1.81 -6.38 4.71
CA ASN A 326 -0.93 -6.40 3.55
C ASN A 326 -0.55 -7.84 3.17
N LYS A 327 -1.22 -8.40 2.16
CA LYS A 327 -0.96 -9.78 1.68
C LYS A 327 0.48 -10.00 1.21
N ALA A 328 1.14 -8.97 0.70
CA ALA A 328 2.50 -9.07 0.16
C ALA A 328 3.55 -9.48 1.21
N ILE A 329 3.32 -9.13 2.48
CA ILE A 329 4.24 -9.40 3.59
C ILE A 329 3.66 -10.27 4.71
N SER A 330 2.32 -10.30 4.83
CA SER A 330 1.65 -10.95 5.97
C SER A 330 1.08 -12.32 5.65
N ASP A 331 0.78 -12.62 4.38
CA ASP A 331 0.24 -13.91 3.98
C ASP A 331 1.36 -14.85 3.55
N THR A 332 1.25 -16.10 4.00
CA THR A 332 2.17 -17.17 3.60
C THR A 332 1.44 -18.18 2.71
N TYR A 333 2.11 -18.66 1.69
CA TYR A 333 1.56 -19.61 0.72
C TYR A 333 2.63 -20.58 0.20
N GLU A 334 2.21 -21.69 -0.38
CA GLU A 334 3.10 -22.56 -1.12
C GLU A 334 3.46 -21.89 -2.46
N PRO A 335 4.73 -21.53 -2.73
CA PRO A 335 5.10 -20.79 -3.95
C PRO A 335 4.90 -21.57 -5.24
N GLY A 336 4.75 -22.88 -5.14
CA GLY A 336 4.60 -23.75 -6.30
C GLY A 336 5.77 -23.64 -7.27
N SER A 337 5.46 -23.68 -8.57
CA SER A 337 6.49 -23.75 -9.61
C SER A 337 7.36 -22.49 -9.75
N THR A 338 7.06 -21.37 -9.11
CA THR A 338 7.98 -20.21 -9.07
C THR A 338 9.24 -20.54 -8.28
N PHE A 339 9.14 -21.40 -7.25
CA PHE A 339 10.29 -21.86 -6.47
C PHE A 339 11.31 -22.68 -7.27
N LYS A 340 10.91 -23.20 -8.43
CA LYS A 340 11.83 -23.92 -9.34
C LYS A 340 12.99 -23.06 -9.82
N ILE A 341 12.88 -21.73 -9.79
CA ILE A 341 14.00 -20.80 -10.04
C ILE A 341 15.12 -21.05 -9.03
N ILE A 342 14.76 -21.11 -7.75
CA ILE A 342 15.70 -21.34 -6.65
C ILE A 342 16.32 -22.73 -6.74
N THR A 343 15.49 -23.76 -7.00
CA THR A 343 15.97 -25.14 -7.19
C THR A 343 16.92 -25.26 -8.40
N LEU A 344 16.64 -24.54 -9.49
CA LEU A 344 17.53 -24.46 -10.66
C LEU A 344 18.87 -23.82 -10.30
N ALA A 345 18.82 -22.68 -9.59
CA ALA A 345 20.00 -21.95 -9.17
C ALA A 345 20.91 -22.81 -8.27
N MET A 346 20.36 -23.49 -7.26
CA MET A 346 21.10 -24.43 -6.41
C MET A 346 21.80 -25.53 -7.23
N ALA A 347 21.08 -26.12 -8.17
CA ALA A 347 21.59 -27.25 -8.95
C ALA A 347 22.68 -26.87 -9.95
N LEU A 348 22.60 -25.67 -10.53
CA LEU A 348 23.63 -25.11 -11.39
C LEU A 348 24.88 -24.74 -10.57
N GLU A 349 24.70 -24.10 -9.41
CA GLU A 349 25.80 -23.69 -8.53
C GLU A 349 26.60 -24.88 -8.02
N GLU A 350 25.93 -25.96 -7.60
CA GLU A 350 26.59 -27.23 -7.20
C GLU A 350 27.14 -28.05 -8.38
N GLY A 351 26.91 -27.57 -9.61
CA GLY A 351 27.37 -28.26 -10.82
C GLY A 351 26.77 -29.67 -11.03
N VAL A 352 25.67 -29.98 -10.33
CA VAL A 352 24.97 -31.27 -10.46
C VAL A 352 24.13 -31.36 -11.71
N VAL A 353 23.81 -30.21 -12.32
CA VAL A 353 23.22 -30.06 -13.66
C VAL A 353 23.97 -29.01 -14.47
N SER A 354 23.86 -29.10 -15.78
CA SER A 354 24.35 -28.10 -16.74
C SER A 354 23.32 -27.90 -17.85
N GLU A 355 23.52 -26.93 -18.73
CA GLU A 355 22.66 -26.71 -19.91
C GLU A 355 22.50 -27.95 -20.80
N ASN A 356 23.50 -28.83 -20.80
CA ASN A 356 23.50 -30.09 -21.56
C ASN A 356 22.78 -31.24 -20.84
N SER A 357 22.33 -31.05 -19.61
CA SER A 357 21.61 -32.07 -18.86
C SER A 357 20.25 -32.38 -19.49
N SER A 358 19.86 -33.64 -19.42
CA SER A 358 18.59 -34.12 -19.98
C SER A 358 17.83 -34.97 -18.97
N PHE A 359 16.50 -34.88 -19.03
CA PHE A 359 15.58 -35.55 -18.12
C PHE A 359 14.49 -36.26 -18.89
N PHE A 360 13.93 -37.32 -18.28
CA PHE A 360 12.78 -38.02 -18.83
C PHE A 360 11.58 -37.93 -17.89
N CYS A 361 10.43 -37.47 -18.40
CA CYS A 361 9.19 -37.40 -17.67
C CYS A 361 8.14 -38.36 -18.22
N GLY A 362 7.89 -39.45 -17.49
CA GLY A 362 6.82 -40.41 -17.77
C GLY A 362 5.45 -40.06 -17.16
N GLY A 363 5.26 -38.84 -16.67
CA GLY A 363 4.02 -38.37 -16.04
C GLY A 363 3.94 -38.58 -14.53
N SER A 364 4.78 -39.48 -13.98
CA SER A 364 4.90 -39.65 -12.52
C SER A 364 6.21 -40.35 -12.17
N MET A 365 6.60 -40.26 -10.88
CA MET A 365 7.75 -40.96 -10.33
C MET A 365 7.51 -41.40 -8.88
N ASN A 366 8.18 -42.51 -8.48
CA ASN A 366 8.19 -42.94 -7.09
C ASN A 366 9.29 -42.19 -6.33
N VAL A 367 8.98 -41.77 -5.12
CA VAL A 367 9.90 -41.09 -4.22
C VAL A 367 10.02 -41.91 -2.94
N LEU A 368 11.26 -42.09 -2.45
CA LEU A 368 11.53 -42.80 -1.21
C LEU A 368 10.78 -42.17 -0.03
N GLY A 369 10.13 -42.99 0.78
CA GLY A 369 9.32 -42.56 1.91
C GLY A 369 7.91 -42.09 1.55
N ARG A 370 7.55 -41.97 0.26
CA ARG A 370 6.22 -41.54 -0.19
C ARG A 370 5.38 -42.74 -0.61
N GLY A 371 4.20 -42.89 0.01
CA GLY A 371 3.29 -44.01 -0.26
C GLY A 371 2.60 -43.98 -1.63
N THR A 372 2.60 -42.83 -2.32
CA THR A 372 1.96 -42.62 -3.64
C THR A 372 2.92 -41.95 -4.61
N PRO A 373 2.91 -42.34 -5.91
CA PRO A 373 3.75 -41.69 -6.91
C PRO A 373 3.48 -40.18 -6.98
N LEU A 374 4.55 -39.40 -7.09
CA LEU A 374 4.45 -37.95 -7.35
C LEU A 374 4.13 -37.77 -8.84
N LYS A 375 3.11 -36.92 -9.13
CA LYS A 375 2.60 -36.75 -10.49
C LYS A 375 3.11 -35.42 -11.09
N CYS A 376 3.40 -35.48 -12.39
CA CYS A 376 3.52 -34.25 -13.18
C CYS A 376 2.13 -33.70 -13.49
N TRP A 377 2.06 -32.39 -13.74
CA TRP A 377 0.82 -31.73 -14.14
C TRP A 377 0.33 -32.21 -15.54
N LYS A 378 1.28 -32.53 -16.45
CA LYS A 378 0.96 -33.05 -17.79
C LYS A 378 0.65 -34.54 -17.71
N TYR A 379 -0.57 -34.91 -18.02
CA TYR A 379 -0.99 -36.31 -18.13
C TYR A 379 -0.18 -37.02 -19.23
N GLY A 380 0.38 -38.17 -18.91
CA GLY A 380 1.26 -38.90 -19.82
C GLY A 380 2.72 -38.42 -19.85
N GLY A 381 3.03 -37.31 -19.21
CA GLY A 381 4.39 -36.78 -19.10
C GLY A 381 4.87 -35.99 -20.32
N HIS A 382 6.08 -35.45 -20.21
CA HIS A 382 6.72 -34.62 -21.25
C HIS A 382 7.65 -35.44 -22.17
N GLY A 383 8.00 -36.69 -21.80
CA GLY A 383 9.02 -37.48 -22.49
C GLY A 383 10.43 -37.00 -22.19
N PRO A 384 11.38 -37.23 -23.13
CA PRO A 384 12.75 -36.71 -23.02
C PRO A 384 12.75 -35.19 -23.23
N GLN A 385 13.51 -34.45 -22.40
CA GLN A 385 13.62 -33.01 -22.44
C GLN A 385 14.99 -32.55 -21.92
N THR A 386 15.51 -31.46 -22.46
CA THR A 386 16.72 -30.80 -21.95
C THR A 386 16.40 -30.08 -20.62
N LEU A 387 17.43 -29.56 -19.93
CA LEU A 387 17.24 -28.73 -18.74
C LEU A 387 16.35 -27.52 -19.06
N THR A 388 16.64 -26.77 -20.12
CA THR A 388 15.84 -25.60 -20.55
C THR A 388 14.40 -26.01 -20.82
N GLN A 389 14.15 -27.09 -21.57
CA GLN A 389 12.80 -27.59 -21.80
C GLN A 389 12.09 -28.02 -20.51
N ALA A 390 12.80 -28.58 -19.54
CA ALA A 390 12.22 -28.94 -18.25
C ALA A 390 11.75 -27.71 -17.45
N VAL A 391 12.46 -26.59 -17.59
CA VAL A 391 12.08 -25.27 -17.00
C VAL A 391 10.92 -24.66 -17.77
N GLN A 392 10.98 -24.61 -19.13
CA GLN A 392 9.92 -24.12 -20.01
C GLN A 392 8.60 -24.85 -19.76
N HIS A 393 8.63 -26.18 -19.70
CA HIS A 393 7.47 -27.04 -19.44
C HIS A 393 7.04 -27.04 -17.96
N SER A 394 7.81 -26.42 -17.06
CA SER A 394 7.56 -26.50 -15.62
C SER A 394 7.38 -27.95 -15.11
N CYS A 395 8.25 -28.86 -15.55
CA CYS A 395 8.11 -30.32 -15.34
C CYS A 395 8.41 -30.73 -13.89
N ASN A 396 7.40 -31.15 -13.10
CA ASN A 396 7.59 -31.55 -11.70
C ASN A 396 8.56 -32.76 -11.58
N VAL A 397 8.44 -33.77 -12.44
CA VAL A 397 9.31 -34.97 -12.40
C VAL A 397 10.77 -34.59 -12.61
N ALA A 398 11.07 -33.69 -13.55
CA ALA A 398 12.44 -33.23 -13.77
C ALA A 398 12.97 -32.50 -12.53
N PHE A 399 12.17 -31.62 -11.93
CA PHE A 399 12.60 -30.86 -10.75
C PHE A 399 12.76 -31.71 -9.49
N VAL A 400 11.96 -32.76 -9.32
CA VAL A 400 12.23 -33.78 -8.27
C VAL A 400 13.58 -34.46 -8.47
N ASN A 401 13.91 -34.86 -9.72
CA ASN A 401 15.24 -35.41 -10.02
C ASN A 401 16.35 -34.41 -9.74
N ILE A 402 16.18 -33.14 -10.14
CA ILE A 402 17.14 -32.06 -9.89
C ILE A 402 17.36 -31.89 -8.39
N GLY A 403 16.27 -31.78 -7.58
CA GLY A 403 16.39 -31.65 -6.14
C GLY A 403 17.07 -32.83 -5.46
N GLN A 404 16.80 -34.05 -5.95
CA GLN A 404 17.51 -35.26 -5.46
C GLN A 404 19.00 -35.28 -5.85
N LEU A 405 19.38 -34.69 -6.99
CA LEU A 405 20.79 -34.50 -7.36
C LEU A 405 21.50 -33.49 -6.47
N VAL A 406 20.82 -32.41 -6.06
CA VAL A 406 21.33 -31.45 -5.07
C VAL A 406 21.50 -32.13 -3.71
N GLY A 407 20.57 -32.99 -3.33
CA GLY A 407 20.54 -33.67 -2.02
C GLY A 407 19.92 -32.80 -0.91
N GLU A 408 19.43 -33.46 0.13
CA GLU A 408 18.65 -32.82 1.21
C GLU A 408 19.46 -31.83 2.04
N GLU A 409 20.73 -32.15 2.35
CA GLU A 409 21.59 -31.29 3.15
C GLU A 409 21.91 -29.98 2.43
N LYS A 410 22.34 -30.06 1.17
CA LYS A 410 22.65 -28.89 0.34
C LYS A 410 21.42 -28.05 0.06
N PHE A 411 20.30 -28.71 -0.26
CA PHE A 411 19.03 -28.00 -0.48
C PHE A 411 18.62 -27.19 0.76
N TYR A 412 18.82 -27.76 1.96
CA TYR A 412 18.51 -27.08 3.20
C TYR A 412 19.45 -25.89 3.47
N GLU A 413 20.77 -26.04 3.19
CA GLU A 413 21.75 -24.96 3.25
C GLU A 413 21.37 -23.77 2.34
N TYR A 414 20.97 -24.07 1.10
CA TYR A 414 20.50 -23.02 0.17
C TYR A 414 19.18 -22.40 0.59
N ALA A 415 18.24 -23.16 1.16
CA ALA A 415 17.00 -22.61 1.69
C ALA A 415 17.26 -21.61 2.81
N GLU A 416 18.26 -21.86 3.69
CA GLU A 416 18.78 -20.90 4.66
C GLU A 416 19.50 -19.73 3.97
N GLY A 417 20.36 -20.05 2.99
CA GLY A 417 21.11 -19.06 2.21
C GLY A 417 20.21 -18.02 1.54
N PHE A 418 19.09 -18.44 0.95
CA PHE A 418 18.08 -17.55 0.34
C PHE A 418 17.11 -16.89 1.35
N GLY A 419 17.27 -17.14 2.65
CA GLY A 419 16.50 -16.46 3.70
C GLY A 419 15.12 -17.07 3.98
N PHE A 420 14.91 -18.36 3.66
CA PHE A 420 13.66 -19.06 4.01
C PHE A 420 13.71 -19.77 5.37
N ILE A 421 14.90 -19.94 5.93
CA ILE A 421 15.15 -20.62 7.20
C ILE A 421 16.01 -19.72 8.07
N ASP A 422 15.64 -19.59 9.34
CA ASP A 422 16.49 -18.99 10.38
C ASP A 422 16.74 -20.03 11.47
N ARG A 423 17.93 -20.62 11.48
CA ARG A 423 18.34 -21.61 12.50
C ARG A 423 18.53 -21.01 13.90
N THR A 424 18.59 -19.68 14.01
CA THR A 424 18.72 -18.97 15.28
C THR A 424 17.36 -18.71 15.95
N ALA A 425 16.27 -18.82 15.20
CA ALA A 425 14.92 -18.68 15.72
C ALA A 425 14.58 -19.89 16.61
N ASP A 426 14.47 -19.64 17.92
CA ASP A 426 14.18 -20.69 18.93
C ASP A 426 12.70 -21.08 18.90
N THR A 427 12.30 -21.88 17.93
CA THR A 427 10.98 -22.51 17.90
C THR A 427 11.13 -24.01 17.67
N SER A 428 10.65 -24.78 18.60
CA SER A 428 10.89 -26.24 18.72
C SER A 428 10.26 -27.11 17.61
N GLN A 429 9.59 -26.57 16.59
CA GLN A 429 8.95 -27.34 15.53
C GLN A 429 8.98 -26.72 14.12
N GLN A 430 9.13 -25.41 13.98
CA GLN A 430 9.16 -24.72 12.67
C GLN A 430 10.15 -23.56 12.73
N LEU A 431 11.07 -23.51 11.78
CA LEU A 431 12.02 -22.42 11.65
C LEU A 431 11.39 -21.36 10.77
N THR A 432 11.21 -20.17 11.34
CA THR A 432 10.63 -19.02 10.65
C THR A 432 11.71 -18.00 10.35
N ALA A 433 11.81 -17.57 9.09
CA ALA A 433 12.68 -16.47 8.68
C ALA A 433 11.84 -15.31 8.18
N LYS A 434 12.39 -14.11 8.27
CA LYS A 434 11.81 -12.86 7.73
C LYS A 434 12.85 -12.15 6.90
N THR A 435 12.42 -11.35 5.94
CA THR A 435 13.34 -10.52 5.14
C THR A 435 13.90 -9.35 5.95
N GLY A 436 13.17 -8.91 6.98
CA GLY A 436 13.51 -7.74 7.77
C GLY A 436 13.21 -6.42 7.05
N ILE A 437 12.25 -6.42 6.14
CA ILE A 437 11.74 -5.20 5.52
C ILE A 437 11.31 -4.20 6.60
N ASP A 438 11.53 -2.94 6.36
CA ASP A 438 11.22 -1.83 7.26
C ASP A 438 9.72 -1.46 7.33
N LEU A 439 8.86 -2.47 7.21
CA LEU A 439 7.41 -2.37 7.33
C LEU A 439 6.89 -3.30 8.42
N GLY A 440 5.89 -2.85 9.17
CA GLY A 440 5.28 -3.65 10.22
C GLY A 440 4.39 -4.77 9.68
N GLY A 441 4.25 -5.88 10.43
CA GLY A 441 3.32 -6.96 10.09
C GLY A 441 3.87 -8.06 9.20
N GLU A 442 5.20 -8.10 8.94
CA GLU A 442 5.82 -9.18 8.18
C GLU A 442 5.66 -10.53 8.91
N SER A 443 5.10 -11.53 8.21
CA SER A 443 5.04 -12.92 8.67
C SER A 443 6.34 -13.65 8.34
N GLY A 444 6.70 -14.62 9.17
CA GLY A 444 7.81 -15.51 8.86
C GLY A 444 7.39 -16.67 7.96
N SER A 445 8.36 -17.23 7.25
CA SER A 445 8.20 -18.49 6.53
C SER A 445 7.79 -19.64 7.46
N ILE A 446 7.24 -20.69 6.88
CA ILE A 446 6.94 -21.95 7.59
C ILE A 446 7.71 -23.05 6.88
N TRP A 447 8.78 -23.53 7.51
CA TRP A 447 9.67 -24.54 6.95
C TRP A 447 9.84 -25.73 7.90
N TRP A 448 10.21 -26.87 7.34
CA TRP A 448 10.50 -28.09 8.10
C TRP A 448 11.78 -27.94 8.93
N SER A 449 11.83 -28.59 10.09
CA SER A 449 13.10 -28.74 10.83
C SER A 449 14.10 -29.58 10.04
N GLU A 450 15.38 -29.35 10.25
CA GLU A 450 16.47 -30.07 9.56
C GLU A 450 16.35 -31.58 9.69
N ASP A 451 16.07 -32.10 10.89
CA ASP A 451 15.90 -33.55 11.16
C ASP A 451 14.78 -34.19 10.34
N VAL A 452 13.72 -33.41 10.02
CA VAL A 452 12.60 -33.90 9.21
C VAL A 452 12.92 -33.79 7.72
N PHE A 453 13.52 -32.67 7.31
CA PHE A 453 13.82 -32.40 5.91
C PHE A 453 14.99 -33.26 5.40
N CYS A 454 16.09 -33.32 6.15
CA CYS A 454 17.31 -34.05 5.82
C CYS A 454 17.26 -35.53 6.25
N ASN A 455 16.10 -36.18 6.12
CA ASN A 455 15.95 -37.59 6.45
C ASN A 455 16.21 -38.46 5.22
N PRO A 456 17.36 -39.20 5.13
CA PRO A 456 17.72 -39.98 3.96
C PRO A 456 16.81 -41.18 3.71
N GLU A 457 15.98 -41.58 4.69
CA GLU A 457 15.01 -42.66 4.53
C GLU A 457 13.64 -42.15 3.99
N ASN A 458 13.44 -40.83 3.98
CA ASN A 458 12.19 -40.21 3.54
C ASN A 458 12.44 -38.90 2.77
N LEU A 459 12.59 -39.00 1.48
CA LEU A 459 12.84 -37.87 0.59
C LEU A 459 11.54 -37.14 0.13
N SER A 460 10.39 -37.42 0.77
CA SER A 460 9.12 -36.82 0.32
C SER A 460 9.10 -35.31 0.47
N GLN A 461 9.75 -34.74 1.51
CA GLN A 461 9.81 -33.30 1.73
C GLN A 461 10.73 -32.64 0.68
N LEU A 462 11.94 -33.15 0.49
CA LEU A 462 12.85 -32.70 -0.55
C LEU A 462 12.18 -32.72 -1.94
N ALA A 463 11.51 -33.82 -2.28
CA ALA A 463 10.86 -33.98 -3.57
C ALA A 463 9.73 -32.95 -3.79
N ALA A 464 8.95 -32.68 -2.75
CA ALA A 464 7.87 -31.67 -2.83
C ALA A 464 8.42 -30.24 -2.83
N ALA A 465 9.43 -29.96 -2.00
CA ALA A 465 10.09 -28.65 -1.93
C ALA A 465 10.80 -28.30 -3.25
N SER A 466 11.31 -29.29 -3.99
CA SER A 466 11.99 -29.06 -5.28
C SER A 466 11.12 -28.36 -6.33
N PHE A 467 9.79 -28.36 -6.17
CA PHE A 467 8.87 -27.62 -7.02
C PHE A 467 7.89 -26.71 -6.23
N GLY A 468 8.29 -26.37 -4.98
CA GLY A 468 7.65 -25.32 -4.18
C GLY A 468 6.40 -25.74 -3.42
N GLN A 469 6.33 -26.98 -2.94
CA GLN A 469 5.22 -27.48 -2.12
C GLN A 469 5.69 -27.96 -0.74
N THR A 470 4.77 -28.06 0.20
CA THR A 470 4.93 -28.53 1.60
C THR A 470 5.66 -27.57 2.54
N PHE A 471 5.90 -26.34 2.14
CA PHE A 471 6.36 -25.24 2.97
C PHE A 471 5.67 -23.94 2.53
N ASN A 472 5.64 -22.93 3.40
CA ASN A 472 5.01 -21.66 3.09
C ASN A 472 6.01 -20.52 3.26
N ILE A 473 5.96 -19.57 2.33
CA ILE A 473 6.75 -18.32 2.36
C ILE A 473 5.87 -17.14 2.01
N THR A 474 6.31 -15.94 2.36
CA THR A 474 5.62 -14.72 1.97
C THR A 474 5.99 -14.30 0.54
N PRO A 475 5.14 -13.52 -0.16
CA PRO A 475 5.47 -12.97 -1.47
C PRO A 475 6.77 -12.16 -1.46
N ILE A 476 7.01 -11.35 -0.41
CA ILE A 476 8.26 -10.58 -0.29
C ILE A 476 9.50 -11.48 -0.19
N GLN A 477 9.43 -12.60 0.52
CA GLN A 477 10.53 -13.56 0.57
C GLN A 477 10.81 -14.18 -0.80
N LEU A 478 9.76 -14.53 -1.55
CA LEU A 478 9.93 -15.11 -2.87
C LEU A 478 10.60 -14.14 -3.85
N ILE A 479 10.11 -12.90 -3.95
CA ILE A 479 10.69 -11.93 -4.88
C ILE A 479 12.12 -11.59 -4.51
N THR A 480 12.44 -11.45 -3.20
CA THR A 480 13.80 -11.21 -2.71
C THR A 480 14.76 -12.34 -3.11
N ALA A 481 14.35 -13.59 -2.93
CA ALA A 481 15.18 -14.74 -3.31
C ALA A 481 15.33 -14.89 -4.84
N VAL A 482 14.29 -14.61 -5.61
CA VAL A 482 14.37 -14.65 -7.08
C VAL A 482 15.22 -13.50 -7.61
N SER A 483 15.13 -12.30 -7.03
CA SER A 483 16.02 -11.19 -7.35
C SER A 483 17.48 -11.58 -7.14
N ALA A 484 17.81 -12.28 -6.05
CA ALA A 484 19.14 -12.82 -5.83
C ALA A 484 19.57 -13.83 -6.91
N CYS A 485 18.65 -14.61 -7.45
CA CYS A 485 18.97 -15.55 -8.55
C CYS A 485 19.34 -14.83 -9.86
N VAL A 486 18.98 -13.55 -10.05
CA VAL A 486 19.14 -12.85 -11.33
C VAL A 486 20.05 -11.61 -11.28
N ASN A 487 20.51 -11.19 -10.09
CA ASN A 487 21.38 -10.01 -9.88
C ASN A 487 22.86 -10.38 -9.57
N GLY A 488 23.33 -11.52 -10.00
CA GLY A 488 24.69 -11.98 -9.68
C GLY A 488 24.80 -12.77 -8.37
N GLY A 489 23.69 -13.21 -7.80
CA GLY A 489 23.65 -14.02 -6.58
C GLY A 489 23.49 -13.25 -5.27
N ASN A 490 23.29 -11.96 -5.32
CA ASN A 490 23.29 -11.05 -4.18
C ASN A 490 21.91 -10.99 -3.52
N LEU A 491 21.77 -11.57 -2.33
CA LEU A 491 20.55 -11.44 -1.53
C LEU A 491 20.55 -10.08 -0.86
N MET A 492 19.76 -9.16 -1.40
CA MET A 492 19.58 -7.81 -0.88
C MET A 492 18.46 -7.78 0.15
N LYS A 493 18.61 -6.96 1.18
CA LYS A 493 17.53 -6.72 2.14
C LYS A 493 16.50 -5.76 1.52
N PRO A 494 15.22 -6.14 1.43
CA PRO A 494 14.20 -5.26 0.91
C PRO A 494 13.94 -4.08 1.85
N TYR A 495 13.68 -2.88 1.29
CA TYR A 495 13.38 -1.68 2.06
C TYR A 495 12.42 -0.74 1.32
N LEU A 496 11.75 0.10 2.11
CA LEU A 496 10.76 1.07 1.66
C LEU A 496 11.15 2.52 1.96
N VAL A 497 11.92 2.78 3.03
CA VAL A 497 12.33 4.14 3.38
C VAL A 497 13.69 4.44 2.77
N GLN A 498 13.72 5.42 1.86
CA GLN A 498 14.93 5.89 1.20
C GLN A 498 15.68 6.91 2.04
N SER A 499 14.98 7.91 2.61
CA SER A 499 15.58 8.94 3.46
C SER A 499 14.61 9.46 4.50
N VAL A 500 15.18 10.05 5.55
CA VAL A 500 14.47 10.85 6.56
C VAL A 500 15.04 12.25 6.53
N GLU A 501 14.17 13.26 6.49
CA GLU A 501 14.51 14.67 6.37
C GLU A 501 13.88 15.47 7.51
N ASP A 502 14.64 16.42 8.07
CA ASP A 502 14.10 17.32 9.08
C ASP A 502 13.11 18.35 8.49
N SER A 503 12.50 19.16 9.34
CA SER A 503 11.55 20.21 8.93
C SER A 503 12.17 21.28 8.04
N ASP A 504 13.51 21.39 8.00
CA ASP A 504 14.26 22.35 7.17
C ASP A 504 14.68 21.72 5.83
N GLY A 505 14.36 20.44 5.58
CA GLY A 505 14.71 19.68 4.37
C GLY A 505 16.14 19.13 4.38
N ASN A 506 16.80 19.06 5.53
CA ASN A 506 18.11 18.41 5.63
C ASN A 506 17.95 16.91 5.82
N ILE A 507 18.71 16.12 5.06
CA ILE A 507 18.73 14.66 5.23
C ILE A 507 19.36 14.30 6.58
N ILE A 508 18.56 13.69 7.47
CA ILE A 508 19.01 13.16 8.77
C ILE A 508 19.59 11.75 8.59
N SER A 509 18.95 10.93 7.78
CA SER A 509 19.42 9.59 7.46
C SER A 509 19.04 9.21 6.03
N GLN A 510 19.91 8.43 5.41
CA GLN A 510 19.71 7.86 4.08
C GLN A 510 19.96 6.36 4.16
N THR A 511 19.07 5.57 3.57
CA THR A 511 19.22 4.13 3.50
C THR A 511 20.15 3.78 2.34
N GLU A 512 21.23 3.08 2.65
CA GLU A 512 22.09 2.47 1.64
C GLU A 512 21.63 1.02 1.41
N PRO A 513 21.64 0.51 0.16
CA PRO A 513 21.33 -0.88 -0.13
C PRO A 513 22.17 -1.85 0.70
N GLU A 514 21.53 -2.76 1.42
CA GLU A 514 22.18 -3.72 2.32
C GLU A 514 22.30 -5.10 1.65
N LEU A 515 23.53 -5.51 1.34
CA LEU A 515 23.83 -6.87 0.92
C LEU A 515 23.82 -7.80 2.14
N VAL A 516 22.85 -8.69 2.23
CA VAL A 516 22.79 -9.68 3.30
C VAL A 516 23.87 -10.75 3.09
N ARG A 517 23.98 -11.31 1.89
CA ARG A 517 24.99 -12.28 1.47
C ARG A 517 24.93 -12.55 -0.04
N GLN A 518 26.00 -13.08 -0.61
CA GLN A 518 25.97 -13.70 -1.94
C GLN A 518 25.65 -15.18 -1.77
N VAL A 519 24.61 -15.70 -2.46
CA VAL A 519 24.12 -17.06 -2.32
C VAL A 519 24.62 -17.97 -3.45
N ILE A 520 24.71 -17.43 -4.66
CA ILE A 520 25.19 -18.11 -5.87
C ILE A 520 26.21 -17.23 -6.60
N SER A 521 26.95 -17.81 -7.52
CA SER A 521 27.90 -17.09 -8.36
C SER A 521 27.19 -16.26 -9.44
N GLU A 522 27.90 -15.25 -9.97
CA GLU A 522 27.46 -14.46 -11.12
C GLU A 522 27.26 -15.33 -12.38
N GLU A 523 28.11 -16.33 -12.58
CA GLU A 523 28.01 -17.30 -13.69
C GLU A 523 26.71 -18.12 -13.61
N THR A 524 26.38 -18.60 -12.42
CA THR A 524 25.11 -19.31 -12.19
C THR A 524 23.92 -18.39 -12.43
N SER A 525 23.98 -17.16 -11.92
CA SER A 525 22.92 -16.16 -12.13
C SER A 525 22.71 -15.89 -13.63
N ALA A 526 23.77 -15.72 -14.41
CA ALA A 526 23.68 -15.51 -15.85
C ALA A 526 23.02 -16.72 -16.57
N SER A 527 23.37 -17.94 -16.17
CA SER A 527 22.76 -19.16 -16.72
C SER A 527 21.26 -19.27 -16.37
N VAL A 528 20.89 -18.90 -15.13
CA VAL A 528 19.48 -18.84 -14.68
C VAL A 528 18.69 -17.84 -15.52
N ARG A 529 19.22 -16.62 -15.73
CA ARG A 529 18.58 -15.59 -16.57
C ARG A 529 18.33 -16.10 -17.99
N ALA A 530 19.36 -16.65 -18.63
CA ALA A 530 19.28 -17.17 -20.01
C ALA A 530 18.22 -18.28 -20.15
N ILE A 531 18.11 -19.19 -19.18
CA ILE A 531 17.10 -20.24 -19.19
C ILE A 531 15.69 -19.68 -18.95
N LEU A 532 15.53 -18.73 -18.02
CA LEU A 532 14.23 -18.13 -17.70
C LEU A 532 13.70 -17.21 -18.81
N GLU A 533 14.57 -16.58 -19.59
CA GLU A 533 14.19 -15.83 -20.77
C GLU A 533 13.48 -16.74 -21.79
N GLN A 534 13.94 -17.98 -21.96
CA GLN A 534 13.30 -18.96 -22.86
C GLN A 534 11.90 -19.39 -22.40
N VAL A 535 11.58 -19.25 -21.10
CA VAL A 535 10.22 -19.55 -20.58
C VAL A 535 9.19 -18.55 -21.10
N VAL A 536 9.60 -17.30 -21.34
CA VAL A 536 8.75 -16.21 -21.86
C VAL A 536 8.92 -16.05 -23.37
N GLY A 537 10.17 -16.07 -23.87
CA GLY A 537 10.49 -15.80 -25.27
C GLY A 537 10.04 -16.88 -26.24
N ASP A 538 10.04 -18.17 -25.81
CA ASP A 538 9.56 -19.26 -26.66
C ASP A 538 8.03 -19.32 -26.69
N GLN A 539 7.46 -18.78 -27.76
CA GLN A 539 6.01 -18.67 -27.94
C GLN A 539 5.28 -20.02 -28.13
N LYS A 540 6.01 -21.13 -28.26
CA LYS A 540 5.44 -22.47 -28.49
C LYS A 540 5.53 -23.37 -27.27
N GLU A 541 6.69 -23.41 -26.62
CA GLU A 541 7.01 -24.34 -25.54
C GLU A 541 7.03 -23.65 -24.16
N GLY A 542 7.19 -22.32 -24.11
CA GLY A 542 7.29 -21.57 -22.88
C GLY A 542 5.96 -21.42 -22.16
N THR A 543 5.86 -21.87 -20.91
CA THR A 543 4.64 -21.70 -20.10
C THR A 543 4.36 -20.25 -19.69
N GLY A 544 5.34 -19.37 -19.83
CA GLY A 544 5.25 -17.93 -19.50
C GLY A 544 5.05 -17.01 -20.70
N HIS A 545 4.85 -17.57 -21.91
CA HIS A 545 4.80 -16.80 -23.17
C HIS A 545 3.79 -15.64 -23.18
N ASN A 546 2.74 -15.69 -22.35
CA ASN A 546 1.78 -14.60 -22.23
C ASN A 546 2.32 -13.36 -21.50
N ALA A 547 3.53 -13.44 -20.88
CA ALA A 547 4.23 -12.28 -20.33
C ALA A 547 5.16 -11.60 -21.35
N TYR A 548 5.21 -12.10 -22.59
CA TYR A 548 6.05 -11.55 -23.64
C TYR A 548 5.60 -10.14 -24.03
N VAL A 549 6.58 -9.24 -24.12
CA VAL A 549 6.40 -7.88 -24.63
C VAL A 549 7.43 -7.66 -25.73
N ALA A 550 6.98 -7.29 -26.92
CA ALA A 550 7.85 -7.07 -28.06
C ALA A 550 8.91 -5.99 -27.76
N GLY A 551 10.15 -6.23 -28.17
CA GLY A 551 11.26 -5.34 -27.90
C GLY A 551 11.86 -5.44 -26.50
N TYR A 552 11.24 -6.16 -25.56
CA TYR A 552 11.78 -6.32 -24.22
C TYR A 552 12.10 -7.80 -23.94
N ARG A 553 13.31 -8.00 -23.43
CA ARG A 553 13.78 -9.33 -23.03
C ARG A 553 13.29 -9.60 -21.61
N ILE A 554 12.20 -10.36 -21.48
CA ILE A 554 11.62 -10.71 -20.19
C ILE A 554 11.95 -12.16 -19.86
N GLY A 555 12.52 -12.40 -18.67
CA GLY A 555 12.66 -13.72 -18.08
C GLY A 555 11.60 -13.94 -16.99
N GLY A 556 11.17 -15.18 -16.75
CA GLY A 556 10.19 -15.40 -15.70
C GLY A 556 9.74 -16.84 -15.50
N LYS A 557 8.84 -17.03 -14.54
CA LYS A 557 8.30 -18.35 -14.19
C LYS A 557 6.87 -18.27 -13.67
N THR A 558 6.04 -19.17 -14.16
CA THR A 558 4.67 -19.41 -13.73
C THR A 558 4.60 -20.24 -12.46
N GLY A 559 3.65 -19.93 -11.57
CA GLY A 559 3.26 -20.71 -10.40
C GLY A 559 1.77 -21.06 -10.43
N THR A 560 1.45 -22.24 -9.90
CA THR A 560 0.08 -22.67 -9.61
C THR A 560 0.14 -23.62 -8.42
N SER A 561 -0.47 -23.24 -7.32
CA SER A 561 -0.52 -24.01 -6.07
C SER A 561 -1.97 -24.30 -5.72
N THR A 562 -2.23 -25.47 -5.13
CA THR A 562 -3.54 -25.80 -4.58
C THR A 562 -3.51 -25.47 -3.09
N LYS A 563 -4.50 -24.74 -2.60
CA LYS A 563 -4.63 -24.49 -1.16
C LYS A 563 -4.94 -25.81 -0.42
N THR A 564 -4.25 -25.99 0.71
CA THR A 564 -4.44 -27.19 1.57
C THR A 564 -5.54 -27.01 2.61
N THR A 565 -6.17 -25.83 2.69
CA THR A 565 -7.34 -25.55 3.51
C THR A 565 -8.48 -26.46 3.10
N LYS A 566 -9.15 -27.05 4.10
CA LYS A 566 -10.22 -28.01 3.88
C LYS A 566 -11.27 -27.47 2.92
N GLU A 567 -11.50 -28.22 1.84
CA GLU A 567 -12.63 -28.10 0.95
C GLU A 567 -13.94 -27.98 1.75
N ILE A 568 -14.45 -26.76 1.97
CA ILE A 568 -15.79 -26.55 2.54
C ILE A 568 -16.82 -26.72 1.43
N SER A 569 -16.46 -26.38 0.19
CA SER A 569 -17.33 -26.43 -1.00
C SER A 569 -17.14 -27.70 -1.85
N GLY A 570 -16.07 -28.49 -1.63
CA GLY A 570 -15.71 -29.62 -2.50
C GLY A 570 -14.98 -29.20 -3.79
N GLU A 571 -14.77 -27.89 -4.03
CA GLU A 571 -13.96 -27.34 -5.11
C GLU A 571 -12.55 -27.05 -4.62
N LYS A 572 -11.57 -27.19 -5.54
CA LYS A 572 -10.17 -26.91 -5.24
C LYS A 572 -9.92 -25.41 -5.42
N GLU A 573 -9.43 -24.80 -4.37
CA GLU A 573 -8.95 -23.42 -4.40
C GLU A 573 -7.48 -23.39 -4.87
N TYR A 574 -7.14 -22.38 -5.68
CA TYR A 574 -5.81 -22.23 -6.25
C TYR A 574 -5.24 -20.86 -5.94
N ILE A 575 -3.91 -20.80 -5.79
CA ILE A 575 -3.15 -19.55 -5.92
C ILE A 575 -2.37 -19.63 -7.21
N VAL A 576 -2.62 -18.72 -8.13
CA VAL A 576 -1.87 -18.62 -9.38
C VAL A 576 -0.92 -17.42 -9.30
N SER A 577 0.29 -17.59 -9.80
CA SER A 577 1.30 -16.55 -9.73
C SER A 577 2.20 -16.53 -10.96
N PHE A 578 2.84 -15.41 -11.18
CA PHE A 578 3.94 -15.26 -12.12
C PHE A 578 4.97 -14.30 -11.52
N ILE A 579 6.22 -14.66 -11.60
CA ILE A 579 7.35 -13.78 -11.33
C ILE A 579 8.13 -13.57 -12.62
N GLY A 580 8.31 -12.30 -12.98
CA GLY A 580 9.08 -11.90 -14.16
C GLY A 580 10.14 -10.86 -13.79
N PHE A 581 11.20 -10.78 -14.56
CA PHE A 581 12.24 -9.76 -14.44
C PHE A 581 12.66 -9.27 -15.81
N ALA A 582 13.12 -8.05 -15.89
CA ALA A 582 13.54 -7.43 -17.14
C ALA A 582 14.56 -6.28 -16.90
N PRO A 583 15.42 -5.99 -17.92
CA PRO A 583 15.79 -6.84 -19.06
C PRO A 583 16.42 -8.17 -18.61
N ALA A 584 16.30 -9.25 -19.40
CA ALA A 584 16.79 -10.57 -18.98
C ALA A 584 18.32 -10.67 -18.90
N ASP A 585 19.05 -9.88 -19.69
CA ASP A 585 20.52 -9.81 -19.71
C ASP A 585 21.09 -8.89 -18.62
N ASP A 586 20.39 -7.82 -18.26
CA ASP A 586 20.75 -6.86 -17.20
C ASP A 586 19.51 -6.46 -16.40
N PRO A 587 19.03 -7.33 -15.50
CA PRO A 587 17.76 -7.12 -14.82
C PRO A 587 17.76 -5.89 -13.92
N GLN A 588 16.88 -4.94 -14.21
CA GLN A 588 16.66 -3.75 -13.38
C GLN A 588 15.54 -4.00 -12.36
N ILE A 589 14.44 -4.64 -12.80
CA ILE A 589 13.28 -4.88 -11.95
C ILE A 589 12.83 -6.35 -11.99
N ALA A 590 12.25 -6.78 -10.88
CA ALA A 590 11.45 -8.00 -10.80
C ALA A 590 10.01 -7.66 -10.38
N ILE A 591 9.03 -8.33 -11.00
CA ILE A 591 7.61 -8.18 -10.64
C ILE A 591 7.04 -9.54 -10.31
N LEU A 592 6.44 -9.66 -9.13
CA LEU A 592 5.67 -10.82 -8.69
C LEU A 592 4.19 -10.45 -8.64
N VAL A 593 3.35 -11.25 -9.27
CA VAL A 593 1.89 -11.17 -9.16
C VAL A 593 1.34 -12.46 -8.57
N LEU A 594 0.46 -12.33 -7.59
CA LEU A 594 -0.34 -13.40 -7.00
C LEU A 594 -1.82 -13.08 -7.16
N LEU A 595 -2.59 -14.08 -7.63
CA LEU A 595 -4.05 -14.05 -7.69
C LEU A 595 -4.57 -15.20 -6.85
N ASP A 596 -5.31 -14.87 -5.78
CA ASP A 596 -5.75 -15.83 -4.77
C ASP A 596 -7.19 -16.24 -5.02
N ASP A 597 -7.37 -17.50 -5.36
CA ASP A 597 -8.65 -18.15 -5.67
C ASP A 597 -9.39 -17.56 -6.87
N PRO A 598 -8.80 -17.67 -8.10
CA PRO A 598 -9.50 -17.30 -9.31
C PRO A 598 -10.68 -18.23 -9.58
N SER A 599 -11.82 -17.66 -9.99
CA SER A 599 -13.03 -18.41 -10.27
C SER A 599 -12.95 -19.17 -11.61
N SER A 600 -13.51 -20.36 -11.63
CA SER A 600 -13.69 -21.13 -12.86
C SER A 600 -14.78 -20.54 -13.79
N GLU A 601 -15.62 -19.63 -13.26
CA GLU A 601 -16.69 -18.96 -14.00
C GLU A 601 -16.14 -17.97 -15.05
N SER A 602 -14.90 -17.50 -14.88
CA SER A 602 -14.20 -16.67 -15.87
C SER A 602 -14.06 -17.35 -17.24
N GLY A 603 -14.23 -18.69 -17.31
CA GLY A 603 -14.04 -19.48 -18.52
C GLY A 603 -12.59 -19.63 -18.98
N ILE A 604 -11.62 -19.10 -18.22
CA ILE A 604 -10.19 -19.19 -18.47
C ILE A 604 -9.60 -20.33 -17.66
N TYR A 605 -8.69 -21.09 -18.27
CA TYR A 605 -8.01 -22.19 -17.57
C TYR A 605 -7.16 -21.64 -16.41
N ILE A 606 -7.46 -22.09 -15.19
CA ILE A 606 -6.79 -21.62 -13.98
C ILE A 606 -5.33 -22.05 -13.99
N SER A 607 -4.44 -21.12 -14.32
CA SER A 607 -2.99 -21.32 -14.26
C SER A 607 -2.26 -19.98 -14.25
N GLY A 608 -1.07 -19.93 -13.66
CA GLY A 608 -0.23 -18.74 -13.66
C GLY A 608 0.11 -18.22 -15.06
N GLY A 609 0.25 -19.15 -16.04
CA GLY A 609 0.55 -18.79 -17.43
C GLY A 609 -0.60 -18.13 -18.18
N GLN A 610 -1.86 -18.43 -17.82
CA GLN A 610 -3.04 -17.85 -18.48
C GLN A 610 -3.58 -16.61 -17.76
N MET A 611 -3.36 -16.50 -16.46
CA MET A 611 -3.94 -15.43 -15.65
C MET A 611 -2.88 -14.44 -15.16
N ALA A 612 -1.79 -14.88 -14.49
CA ALA A 612 -0.82 -13.97 -13.88
C ALA A 612 0.26 -13.49 -14.86
N ALA A 613 0.70 -14.33 -15.82
CA ALA A 613 1.72 -13.95 -16.79
C ALA A 613 1.30 -12.74 -17.67
N PRO A 614 0.06 -12.71 -18.26
CA PRO A 614 -0.35 -11.55 -19.06
C PRO A 614 -0.47 -10.26 -18.24
N VAL A 615 -0.75 -10.36 -16.95
CA VAL A 615 -0.80 -9.18 -16.06
C VAL A 615 0.60 -8.58 -15.89
N VAL A 616 1.62 -9.43 -15.61
CA VAL A 616 3.01 -8.97 -15.53
C VAL A 616 3.50 -8.42 -16.88
N GLY A 617 3.12 -9.04 -17.99
CA GLY A 617 3.43 -8.51 -19.34
C GLY A 617 2.91 -7.08 -19.54
N LYS A 618 1.63 -6.82 -19.15
CA LYS A 618 1.05 -5.48 -19.21
C LYS A 618 1.75 -4.50 -18.28
N MET A 619 2.11 -4.92 -17.06
CA MET A 619 2.88 -4.10 -16.12
C MET A 619 4.26 -3.74 -16.69
N MET A 620 4.99 -4.74 -17.23
CA MET A 620 6.30 -4.52 -17.85
C MET A 620 6.23 -3.57 -19.06
N ALA A 621 5.17 -3.68 -19.86
CA ALA A 621 4.96 -2.82 -21.04
C ALA A 621 4.78 -1.35 -20.67
N ASP A 622 4.20 -1.04 -19.49
CA ASP A 622 4.05 0.33 -19.00
C ASP A 622 5.29 0.81 -18.22
N ILE A 623 5.91 -0.08 -17.42
CA ILE A 623 6.97 0.28 -16.47
C ILE A 623 8.35 0.40 -17.17
N LEU A 624 8.71 -0.52 -18.07
CA LEU A 624 10.05 -0.50 -18.69
C LEU A 624 10.34 0.77 -19.48
N PRO A 625 9.41 1.26 -20.35
CA PRO A 625 9.56 2.55 -20.99
C PRO A 625 9.67 3.72 -20.00
N TYR A 626 8.87 3.69 -18.93
CA TYR A 626 8.91 4.71 -17.88
C TYR A 626 10.27 4.78 -17.17
N LEU A 627 10.90 3.61 -16.95
CA LEU A 627 12.25 3.53 -16.39
C LEU A 627 13.36 3.87 -17.41
N GLY A 628 13.00 4.18 -18.67
CA GLY A 628 13.95 4.50 -19.73
C GLY A 628 14.67 3.27 -20.29
N VAL A 629 14.11 2.08 -20.13
CA VAL A 629 14.65 0.87 -20.77
C VAL A 629 14.29 0.89 -22.24
N GLU A 630 15.29 1.00 -23.10
CA GLU A 630 15.12 1.04 -24.54
C GLU A 630 14.68 -0.33 -25.09
N PRO A 631 13.68 -0.39 -25.99
CA PRO A 631 13.26 -1.65 -26.60
C PRO A 631 14.26 -2.13 -27.65
N GLU A 632 14.67 -3.39 -27.57
CA GLU A 632 15.53 -4.06 -28.55
C GLU A 632 14.70 -5.04 -29.40
N TYR A 633 14.27 -4.60 -30.57
CA TYR A 633 13.45 -5.44 -31.47
C TYR A 633 14.30 -6.40 -32.27
N SER A 634 13.96 -7.67 -32.25
CA SER A 634 14.49 -8.67 -33.17
C SER A 634 13.99 -8.44 -34.61
N ASP A 635 14.69 -9.02 -35.62
CA ASP A 635 14.26 -8.93 -37.02
C ASP A 635 12.83 -9.48 -37.24
N SER A 636 12.42 -10.48 -36.47
CA SER A 636 11.07 -11.05 -36.52
C SER A 636 10.02 -10.12 -35.90
N GLU A 637 10.35 -9.39 -34.85
CA GLU A 637 9.49 -8.40 -34.24
C GLU A 637 9.35 -7.17 -35.11
N LEU A 638 10.42 -6.70 -35.73
CA LEU A 638 10.39 -5.65 -36.74
C LEU A 638 9.53 -6.04 -37.94
N ALA A 639 9.58 -7.32 -38.34
CA ALA A 639 8.73 -7.85 -39.42
C ALA A 639 7.25 -7.96 -38.98
N ALA A 640 6.97 -8.14 -37.68
CA ALA A 640 5.64 -8.15 -37.10
C ALA A 640 5.10 -6.75 -36.71
N ALA A 641 5.92 -5.69 -36.87
CA ALA A 641 5.58 -4.34 -36.50
C ALA A 641 4.33 -3.80 -37.20
N ASP A 642 3.78 -2.75 -36.67
CA ASP A 642 2.60 -2.05 -37.18
C ASP A 642 2.61 -1.86 -38.70
N ARG A 643 1.45 -2.01 -39.30
CA ARG A 643 1.22 -1.85 -40.75
C ARG A 643 0.25 -0.70 -40.99
N THR A 644 0.57 0.09 -42.00
CA THR A 644 -0.36 1.13 -42.48
C THR A 644 -1.45 0.47 -43.34
N VAL A 645 -2.69 0.70 -43.00
CA VAL A 645 -3.84 0.20 -43.77
C VAL A 645 -3.86 0.87 -45.15
N PRO A 646 -3.76 0.13 -46.25
CA PRO A 646 -3.85 0.68 -47.58
C PRO A 646 -5.27 1.12 -47.92
N GLU A 647 -5.43 2.07 -48.87
CA GLU A 647 -6.72 2.45 -49.45
C GLU A 647 -7.19 1.35 -50.41
N VAL A 648 -8.32 0.71 -50.08
CA VAL A 648 -8.91 -0.35 -50.89
C VAL A 648 -10.37 -0.07 -51.26
N SER A 649 -10.90 1.10 -50.89
CA SER A 649 -12.25 1.52 -51.32
C SER A 649 -12.29 1.70 -52.83
N GLY A 650 -13.37 1.21 -53.46
CA GLY A 650 -13.53 1.21 -54.91
C GLY A 650 -12.86 0.05 -55.66
N MET A 651 -12.04 -0.77 -54.98
CA MET A 651 -11.42 -1.97 -55.54
C MET A 651 -12.41 -3.15 -55.56
N SER A 652 -12.19 -4.13 -56.46
CA SER A 652 -12.86 -5.41 -56.34
C SER A 652 -12.43 -6.14 -55.08
N LEU A 653 -13.27 -6.99 -54.52
CA LEU A 653 -12.93 -7.77 -53.31
C LEU A 653 -11.66 -8.60 -53.49
N THR A 654 -11.35 -9.04 -54.70
CA THR A 654 -10.14 -9.83 -54.99
C THR A 654 -8.87 -8.94 -54.92
N GLU A 655 -8.93 -7.75 -55.52
CA GLU A 655 -7.81 -6.78 -55.47
C GLU A 655 -7.59 -6.26 -54.05
N ALA A 656 -8.69 -5.93 -53.33
CA ALA A 656 -8.61 -5.48 -51.94
C ALA A 656 -7.98 -6.51 -51.00
N ARG A 657 -8.35 -7.79 -51.17
CA ARG A 657 -7.72 -8.90 -50.39
C ARG A 657 -6.23 -9.05 -50.68
N SER A 658 -5.87 -8.95 -51.98
CA SER A 658 -4.43 -9.01 -52.35
C SER A 658 -3.64 -7.85 -51.74
N ALA A 659 -4.16 -6.62 -51.85
CA ALA A 659 -3.51 -5.43 -51.30
C ALA A 659 -3.36 -5.50 -49.78
N LEU A 660 -4.37 -5.98 -49.06
CA LEU A 660 -4.27 -6.15 -47.60
C LEU A 660 -3.32 -7.29 -47.22
N THR A 661 -3.34 -8.40 -47.98
CA THR A 661 -2.38 -9.52 -47.74
C THR A 661 -0.96 -9.08 -47.99
N GLU A 662 -0.67 -8.30 -49.05
CA GLU A 662 0.63 -7.70 -49.37
C GLU A 662 1.09 -6.72 -48.25
N ALA A 663 0.13 -6.01 -47.65
CA ALA A 663 0.36 -5.17 -46.50
C ALA A 663 0.54 -5.94 -45.19
N GLY A 664 0.42 -7.29 -45.18
CA GLY A 664 0.50 -8.12 -43.97
C GLY A 664 -0.71 -8.01 -43.06
N LEU A 665 -1.90 -7.71 -43.62
CA LEU A 665 -3.18 -7.56 -42.92
C LEU A 665 -4.17 -8.62 -43.36
N ASN A 666 -5.04 -9.03 -42.46
CA ASN A 666 -6.18 -9.89 -42.75
C ASN A 666 -7.43 -9.06 -43.16
N CYS A 667 -8.42 -9.69 -43.76
CA CYS A 667 -9.69 -8.99 -44.03
C CYS A 667 -10.91 -9.88 -43.87
N ARG A 668 -12.03 -9.23 -43.50
CA ARG A 668 -13.36 -9.83 -43.47
C ARG A 668 -14.34 -8.98 -44.25
N VAL A 669 -15.08 -9.64 -45.13
CA VAL A 669 -16.08 -8.96 -45.98
C VAL A 669 -17.41 -8.90 -45.26
N ILE A 670 -18.03 -7.73 -45.29
CA ILE A 670 -19.40 -7.45 -44.77
C ILE A 670 -20.28 -6.98 -45.93
N GLY A 671 -21.34 -7.72 -46.23
CA GLY A 671 -22.25 -7.47 -47.35
C GLY A 671 -22.03 -8.41 -48.52
N GLU A 672 -22.83 -8.22 -49.62
CA GLU A 672 -22.90 -9.15 -50.76
C GLU A 672 -22.49 -8.47 -52.09
N GLY A 673 -21.82 -7.31 -52.05
CA GLY A 673 -21.33 -6.59 -53.25
C GLY A 673 -20.01 -7.16 -53.76
N ASP A 674 -19.68 -6.90 -55.02
CA ASP A 674 -18.43 -7.32 -55.68
C ASP A 674 -17.29 -6.27 -55.50
N THR A 675 -17.63 -5.07 -55.01
CA THR A 675 -16.71 -3.93 -54.86
C THR A 675 -16.75 -3.41 -53.44
N VAL A 676 -15.59 -3.05 -52.90
CA VAL A 676 -15.46 -2.44 -51.58
C VAL A 676 -16.03 -1.02 -51.64
N THR A 677 -17.10 -0.78 -50.88
CA THR A 677 -17.72 0.55 -50.76
C THR A 677 -17.12 1.38 -49.67
N ASP A 678 -16.60 0.72 -48.59
CA ASP A 678 -15.93 1.36 -47.48
C ASP A 678 -15.05 0.33 -46.76
N GLN A 679 -14.12 0.80 -45.91
CA GLN A 679 -13.24 -0.05 -45.11
C GLN A 679 -13.09 0.49 -43.69
N LEU A 680 -12.87 -0.45 -42.73
CA LEU A 680 -12.67 -0.11 -41.35
C LEU A 680 -11.56 -1.03 -40.75
N PRO A 681 -10.41 -0.52 -40.27
CA PRO A 681 -10.01 0.90 -40.19
C PRO A 681 -9.92 1.58 -41.56
N ARG A 682 -10.03 2.93 -41.58
CA ARG A 682 -9.85 3.72 -42.80
C ARG A 682 -8.38 3.70 -43.24
N ALA A 683 -8.14 3.99 -44.51
CA ALA A 683 -6.79 4.09 -45.05
C ALA A 683 -5.93 5.07 -44.27
N GLY A 684 -4.66 4.70 -44.10
CA GLY A 684 -3.68 5.47 -43.28
C GLY A 684 -3.68 5.12 -41.80
N ALA A 685 -4.65 4.32 -41.30
CA ALA A 685 -4.58 3.80 -39.93
C ALA A 685 -3.34 2.91 -39.75
N VAL A 686 -2.66 3.07 -38.63
CA VAL A 686 -1.56 2.20 -38.22
C VAL A 686 -2.08 1.15 -37.25
N ILE A 687 -2.02 -0.13 -37.65
CA ILE A 687 -2.55 -1.27 -36.88
C ILE A 687 -1.52 -2.41 -36.88
N ALA A 688 -1.61 -3.28 -35.90
CA ALA A 688 -0.68 -4.41 -35.79
C ALA A 688 -0.73 -5.33 -37.01
N SER A 689 0.42 -5.89 -37.42
CA SER A 689 0.51 -6.90 -38.47
C SER A 689 -0.43 -8.06 -38.16
N GLY A 690 -1.13 -8.58 -39.18
CA GLY A 690 -2.11 -9.64 -39.02
C GLY A 690 -3.50 -9.19 -38.52
N SER A 691 -3.68 -7.89 -38.19
CA SER A 691 -4.98 -7.35 -37.80
C SER A 691 -6.00 -7.47 -38.92
N GLU A 692 -7.29 -7.59 -38.56
CA GLU A 692 -8.38 -7.73 -39.50
C GLU A 692 -8.91 -6.35 -39.93
N VAL A 693 -9.01 -6.13 -41.23
CA VAL A 693 -9.65 -4.99 -41.85
C VAL A 693 -11.05 -5.42 -42.36
N LEU A 694 -12.10 -4.74 -41.93
CA LEU A 694 -13.46 -4.96 -42.39
C LEU A 694 -13.66 -4.28 -43.75
N LEU A 695 -14.08 -5.04 -44.77
CA LEU A 695 -14.42 -4.55 -46.11
C LEU A 695 -15.93 -4.55 -46.28
N TYR A 696 -16.50 -3.39 -46.41
CA TYR A 696 -17.92 -3.23 -46.65
C TYR A 696 -18.20 -3.31 -48.17
N ALA A 697 -19.07 -4.22 -48.56
CA ALA A 697 -19.45 -4.43 -49.97
C ALA A 697 -20.98 -4.28 -50.15
N GLY A 698 -21.36 -3.17 -50.77
CA GLY A 698 -22.78 -2.85 -51.01
C GLY A 698 -23.53 -2.26 -49.80
N GLN A 699 -22.82 -2.00 -48.70
CA GLN A 699 -23.36 -1.31 -47.54
C GLN A 699 -22.25 -0.43 -46.89
N SER A 700 -22.63 0.52 -46.05
CA SER A 700 -21.70 1.37 -45.32
C SER A 700 -21.67 0.98 -43.86
N PRO A 701 -20.57 1.26 -43.13
CA PRO A 701 -20.52 1.09 -41.67
C PRO A 701 -21.67 1.84 -41.00
N SER A 702 -22.20 1.29 -39.93
CA SER A 702 -23.16 2.03 -39.09
C SER A 702 -22.42 3.17 -38.38
N PRO A 703 -22.88 4.43 -38.44
CA PRO A 703 -22.20 5.53 -37.78
C PRO A 703 -22.37 5.39 -36.26
N ALA A 704 -21.38 4.83 -35.60
CA ALA A 704 -21.19 5.01 -34.17
C ALA A 704 -20.29 6.23 -34.00
N GLU A 705 -20.70 7.19 -33.17
CA GLU A 705 -19.98 8.41 -32.91
C GLU A 705 -19.37 8.34 -31.49
N GLU A 706 -18.11 8.69 -31.39
CA GLU A 706 -17.36 8.77 -30.12
C GLU A 706 -16.91 10.21 -29.85
N THR A 707 -16.67 10.52 -28.60
CA THR A 707 -16.15 11.83 -28.20
C THR A 707 -14.64 11.82 -28.27
N MET A 708 -14.06 12.72 -29.05
CA MET A 708 -12.61 12.86 -29.21
C MET A 708 -11.92 13.18 -27.88
N PRO A 709 -10.98 12.33 -27.39
CA PRO A 709 -10.20 12.63 -26.20
C PRO A 709 -9.13 13.71 -26.45
N ASP A 710 -8.59 14.30 -25.41
CA ASP A 710 -7.42 15.15 -25.49
C ASP A 710 -6.15 14.26 -25.48
N LEU A 711 -5.42 14.28 -26.58
CA LEU A 711 -4.23 13.47 -26.77
C LEU A 711 -2.95 14.24 -26.44
N ARG A 712 -3.02 15.54 -26.22
CA ARG A 712 -1.84 16.40 -26.01
C ARG A 712 -1.10 15.99 -24.73
N GLY A 713 0.22 15.87 -24.82
CA GLY A 713 1.08 15.43 -23.73
C GLY A 713 1.17 13.92 -23.55
N LEU A 714 0.37 13.13 -24.29
CA LEU A 714 0.52 11.68 -24.32
C LEU A 714 1.68 11.28 -25.23
N SER A 715 2.34 10.15 -24.93
CA SER A 715 3.22 9.51 -25.90
C SER A 715 2.41 9.01 -27.12
N TYR A 716 3.06 8.75 -28.24
CA TYR A 716 2.39 8.24 -29.44
C TYR A 716 1.65 6.93 -29.14
N GLU A 717 2.27 6.02 -28.39
CA GLU A 717 1.65 4.74 -28.02
C GLU A 717 0.47 4.91 -27.05
N ALA A 718 0.57 5.80 -26.08
CA ALA A 718 -0.57 6.10 -25.19
C ALA A 718 -1.74 6.74 -25.95
N ALA A 719 -1.46 7.61 -26.93
CA ALA A 719 -2.50 8.17 -27.80
C ALA A 719 -3.13 7.09 -28.68
N LYS A 720 -2.35 6.15 -29.21
CA LYS A 720 -2.82 4.99 -29.98
C LYS A 720 -3.75 4.10 -29.15
N GLN A 721 -3.37 3.80 -27.90
CA GLN A 721 -4.22 3.00 -26.99
C GLN A 721 -5.52 3.73 -26.64
N ALA A 722 -5.44 5.02 -26.28
CA ALA A 722 -6.61 5.81 -25.95
C ALA A 722 -7.62 5.87 -27.11
N LEU A 723 -7.15 6.02 -28.34
CA LEU A 723 -7.99 6.02 -29.53
C LEU A 723 -8.50 4.62 -29.87
N GLY A 724 -7.66 3.59 -29.73
CA GLY A 724 -8.01 2.20 -30.02
C GLY A 724 -9.19 1.71 -29.18
N SER A 725 -9.27 2.08 -27.89
CA SER A 725 -10.40 1.76 -27.01
C SER A 725 -11.74 2.36 -27.46
N LEU A 726 -11.69 3.43 -28.29
CA LEU A 726 -12.82 4.12 -28.85
C LEU A 726 -13.08 3.74 -30.32
N GLY A 727 -12.37 2.71 -30.84
CA GLY A 727 -12.48 2.33 -32.24
C GLY A 727 -11.99 3.42 -33.22
N LEU A 728 -11.11 4.31 -32.73
CA LEU A 728 -10.45 5.35 -33.50
C LEU A 728 -8.98 4.96 -33.74
N TYR A 729 -8.32 5.57 -34.72
CA TYR A 729 -6.96 5.23 -35.11
C TYR A 729 -6.09 6.47 -35.18
N VAL A 730 -4.77 6.29 -35.07
CA VAL A 730 -3.81 7.39 -35.08
C VAL A 730 -2.83 7.27 -36.25
N THR A 731 -2.37 8.39 -36.75
CA THR A 731 -1.22 8.51 -37.65
C THR A 731 -0.39 9.72 -37.26
N ALA A 732 0.94 9.65 -37.44
CA ALA A 732 1.83 10.76 -37.14
C ALA A 732 2.05 11.59 -38.41
N GLY A 733 1.63 12.86 -38.38
CA GLY A 733 1.77 13.78 -39.51
C GLY A 733 3.22 14.16 -39.89
N ASN A 734 4.14 14.08 -38.93
CA ASN A 734 5.57 14.38 -39.10
C ASN A 734 6.48 13.14 -39.03
N GLY A 735 5.88 11.94 -39.03
CA GLY A 735 6.59 10.67 -38.89
C GLY A 735 7.01 10.39 -37.45
N VAL A 736 7.07 9.12 -37.08
CA VAL A 736 7.56 8.66 -35.77
C VAL A 736 9.02 8.31 -35.94
N THR A 737 9.92 9.05 -35.29
CA THR A 737 11.37 8.76 -35.24
C THR A 737 11.72 8.06 -33.93
N ASP A 738 11.00 8.36 -32.85
CA ASP A 738 11.09 7.68 -31.54
C ASP A 738 9.76 7.82 -30.81
N ALA A 739 9.01 6.73 -30.73
CA ALA A 739 7.64 6.71 -30.18
C ALA A 739 7.58 6.94 -28.65
N GLN A 740 8.71 6.81 -27.95
CA GLN A 740 8.78 6.89 -26.49
C GLN A 740 9.17 8.29 -26.00
N ILE A 741 10.00 8.98 -26.74
CA ILE A 741 10.48 10.33 -26.39
C ILE A 741 9.53 11.41 -26.95
N GLN A 742 8.73 11.06 -27.96
CA GLN A 742 7.86 12.00 -28.65
C GLN A 742 6.50 12.08 -28.01
N LEU A 743 6.10 13.30 -27.65
CA LEU A 743 4.79 13.60 -27.11
C LEU A 743 3.91 14.30 -28.15
N VAL A 744 2.61 14.07 -28.08
CA VAL A 744 1.62 14.73 -28.92
C VAL A 744 1.55 16.21 -28.56
N SER A 745 1.88 17.09 -29.51
CA SER A 745 1.72 18.55 -29.39
C SER A 745 0.40 19.05 -29.93
N GLY A 746 -0.18 18.31 -30.90
CA GLY A 746 -1.43 18.67 -31.55
C GLY A 746 -2.13 17.47 -32.16
N GLN A 747 -3.42 17.60 -32.39
CA GLN A 747 -4.28 16.58 -32.99
C GLN A 747 -5.19 17.22 -34.04
N SER A 748 -5.46 16.51 -35.14
CA SER A 748 -6.25 17.02 -36.28
C SER A 748 -7.72 17.31 -35.97
N ILE A 749 -8.27 16.64 -34.95
CA ILE A 749 -9.65 16.83 -34.48
C ILE A 749 -9.60 17.32 -33.03
N ALA A 750 -10.30 18.41 -32.73
CA ALA A 750 -10.25 19.02 -31.41
C ALA A 750 -10.91 18.11 -30.32
N PRO A 751 -10.38 18.10 -29.08
CA PRO A 751 -10.98 17.38 -27.97
C PRO A 751 -12.46 17.76 -27.76
N GLY A 752 -13.30 16.77 -27.45
CA GLY A 752 -14.74 16.95 -27.22
C GLY A 752 -15.60 16.99 -28.47
N GLN A 753 -15.02 16.91 -29.67
CA GLN A 753 -15.81 16.79 -30.91
C GLN A 753 -16.31 15.36 -31.11
N SER A 754 -17.47 15.21 -31.76
CA SER A 754 -18.00 13.91 -32.17
C SER A 754 -17.25 13.41 -33.40
N VAL A 755 -16.83 12.15 -33.39
CA VAL A 755 -15.99 11.50 -34.40
C VAL A 755 -16.57 10.12 -34.71
N GLU A 756 -16.71 9.78 -35.98
CA GLU A 756 -17.17 8.45 -36.41
C GLU A 756 -16.11 7.37 -36.14
N HIS A 757 -16.52 6.19 -35.73
CA HIS A 757 -15.67 5.01 -35.63
C HIS A 757 -14.85 4.77 -36.91
N GLY A 758 -13.62 4.34 -36.77
CA GLY A 758 -12.70 4.10 -37.87
C GLY A 758 -11.96 5.33 -38.39
N THR A 759 -12.27 6.53 -37.85
CA THR A 759 -11.57 7.75 -38.24
C THR A 759 -10.10 7.70 -37.81
N VAL A 760 -9.20 8.12 -38.70
CA VAL A 760 -7.76 8.24 -38.44
C VAL A 760 -7.48 9.67 -37.99
N ILE A 761 -6.90 9.80 -36.82
CA ILE A 761 -6.52 11.06 -36.19
C ILE A 761 -5.05 11.31 -36.50
N GLU A 762 -4.75 12.38 -37.23
CA GLU A 762 -3.39 12.81 -37.43
C GLU A 762 -2.90 13.58 -36.19
N VAL A 763 -1.79 13.14 -35.60
CA VAL A 763 -1.15 13.82 -34.46
C VAL A 763 0.18 14.43 -34.89
N THR A 764 0.50 15.59 -34.33
CA THR A 764 1.80 16.22 -34.48
C THR A 764 2.62 15.90 -33.24
N LEU A 765 3.81 15.34 -33.44
CA LEU A 765 4.72 14.93 -32.37
C LEU A 765 5.83 15.96 -32.19
N TYR A 766 6.33 16.12 -30.98
CA TYR A 766 7.53 16.89 -30.65
C TYR A 766 8.42 16.10 -29.70
N GLU A 767 9.71 16.32 -29.80
CA GLU A 767 10.67 15.74 -28.86
C GLU A 767 10.59 16.51 -27.53
N ASN A 768 10.46 15.79 -26.41
CA ASN A 768 10.47 16.39 -25.10
C ASN A 768 11.94 16.65 -24.66
N GLU A 769 12.43 17.85 -24.92
CA GLU A 769 13.80 18.26 -24.55
C GLU A 769 14.08 18.16 -23.05
N ALA A 770 13.04 18.16 -22.19
CA ALA A 770 13.20 18.04 -20.75
C ALA A 770 13.61 16.62 -20.33
N SER A 771 13.21 15.58 -21.07
CA SER A 771 13.65 14.21 -20.83
C SER A 771 15.11 13.96 -21.22
N MET A 772 15.65 14.72 -22.17
CA MET A 772 17.06 14.67 -22.56
C MET A 772 18.02 15.34 -21.54
N LEU A 773 17.50 16.22 -20.68
CA LEU A 773 18.31 16.98 -19.71
C LEU A 773 18.28 16.42 -18.29
N GLY A 774 17.54 15.34 -18.02
CA GLY A 774 17.46 14.72 -16.68
C GLY A 774 16.95 15.68 -15.59
N ILE A 775 16.16 16.69 -15.98
CA ILE A 775 15.58 17.66 -15.05
C ILE A 775 14.09 17.33 -14.88
N TYR A 776 13.81 16.47 -13.94
CA TYR A 776 12.55 16.38 -13.22
C TYR A 776 12.83 16.17 -11.75
#